data_7cd66d7074d1cb463dc63826586bf1fa
#
_entry.id   7cd66d7074d1cb463dc63826586bf1fa
#
_cell.length_a   1.000
_cell.length_b   1.000
_cell.length_c   1.000
_cell.angle_alpha   90.00
_cell.angle_beta   90.00
_cell.angle_gamma   90.00
#
_symmetry.space_group_name_H-M   'P 1'
#
loop_
_entity.id
_entity.type
_entity.pdbx_description
1 polymer ?
#
loop_
_entity_poly.entity_id
_entity_poly.type
_entity_poly.pdbx_seq_one_letter_code
_entity_poly.pdbx_strand_id
1 'polypeptide(L)'
;MQTDQHIGETPPPEDMSQASQAGALTTMPAHRSPATLPEHSQAALSQRLNDVPAPVDPGLLYSASHNPTHPRGWRIRRHMKRRRLHRTMQRMYAAERTGTRTMIPLAATFFSILLTLVIVFVSVASFIDATHEKYGDASVTLEDILPKDNLKIYDATGNVIYQMTDEGLQTSLPLSKISPNLAHAEIAIEDQNFYKNAGYDISGIVRAAIANMTVGHVVSGGSTITQQIIKNAIVGNQTTALRKLQEIILAPEVTRHYTKNQILEMYLNTTFYGEQAYGAEAAAFTYYGLHDTPTQTAAQQLDIAQAAMLAGIPSSPIARDPFLHPQAAHTRVAEVLQQMYVQGYISAYERDSAILETQQPDFLNPGVINNRLAPHYASYTLRELANDLHVRITDLSRTGLHVYTSLDLNLQNNVLKDAQKHIAEMSRSHNMSNAAVVVIDNHTGAIRTIVGNIDPSNPTYGDFDVATQGYRQPGSSFKPYIYATAFNMGISPGQTVLDGPLVVGFCCGLPPYIPHNYDLHYHGYVSYRYALQNSFNIPAVKLLMRVGVDQALQTAQTMGLTTYTGTPNYTMVLGSLGVRLLDNTAAYSTFATGGIRIPPHAISYVRDQAGKVIFRAPTTGKRVLSKAAAFMITNVLSDNQSRVFEFGKCSSLLIYPNTEKQCYAGDPGPIRPSAAKTGTSNDFRDNWTMGYTTDYTVGVWAGNNDNSAMVNVTGVDGAGPIWHDTMLMAEQGHPIHDFPGPPSNVVRRTVTYPGQRTTDWYINTRH
;
A
#
# COMPACT_ATOMS: atom_id res chain seq x y z
N MET A 1 42.48 16.01 56.18
CA MET A 1 41.71 16.46 57.34
C MET A 1 40.26 16.22 56.95
N GLN A 2 39.68 15.07 57.25
CA GLN A 2 38.92 14.71 58.47
C GLN A 2 37.84 15.77 58.72
N THR A 3 36.55 15.52 58.76
CA THR A 3 35.78 14.45 59.43
C THR A 3 34.34 14.52 58.85
N ASP A 4 33.71 13.40 58.49
CA ASP A 4 32.71 12.59 59.22
C ASP A 4 31.27 13.12 59.23
N GLN A 5 30.43 12.35 58.60
CA GLN A 5 29.30 11.49 59.04
C GLN A 5 27.97 12.20 59.42
N HIS A 6 26.87 11.88 58.79
CA HIS A 6 25.83 11.05 59.39
C HIS A 6 24.73 10.60 58.38
N ILE A 7 24.48 9.35 58.40
CA ILE A 7 23.51 8.40 57.96
C ILE A 7 22.06 8.81 58.37
N GLY A 8 21.10 8.56 57.51
CA GLY A 8 19.69 8.57 57.82
C GLY A 8 18.91 7.71 56.83
N GLU A 9 18.44 6.59 57.33
CA GLU A 9 17.79 5.45 56.67
C GLU A 9 16.40 5.76 56.10
N THR A 10 16.08 5.02 55.04
CA THR A 10 14.74 4.80 54.46
C THR A 10 13.89 3.85 55.29
N PRO A 11 12.54 3.86 55.16
CA PRO A 11 11.77 2.63 55.18
C PRO A 11 10.92 2.41 53.93
N PRO A 12 10.50 1.15 53.68
CA PRO A 12 9.95 0.66 52.42
C PRO A 12 8.43 0.77 52.32
N PRO A 13 7.81 0.43 51.14
CA PRO A 13 6.42 0.68 50.85
C PRO A 13 5.49 -0.43 51.38
N GLU A 14 4.32 -0.05 51.86
CA GLU A 14 3.22 -0.92 52.21
C GLU A 14 2.25 -1.09 51.03
N ASP A 15 1.90 -2.34 50.86
CA ASP A 15 0.90 -2.96 50.02
C ASP A 15 -0.52 -2.72 50.58
N MET A 16 -1.48 -2.28 49.77
CA MET A 16 -2.90 -2.49 50.07
C MET A 16 -3.75 -2.67 48.81
N SER A 17 -4.14 -3.89 48.65
CA SER A 17 -5.26 -4.35 47.82
C SER A 17 -6.61 -4.04 48.52
N GLN A 18 -7.64 -3.96 47.68
CA GLN A 18 -9.07 -4.24 47.90
C GLN A 18 -10.06 -3.09 48.10
N ALA A 19 -11.10 -3.26 47.32
CA ALA A 19 -12.53 -3.04 47.49
C ALA A 19 -13.10 -1.88 46.67
N SER A 20 -13.83 -2.20 45.61
CA SER A 20 -15.24 -2.62 45.48
C SER A 20 -16.25 -1.47 45.37
N GLN A 21 -16.96 -1.52 44.27
CA GLN A 21 -18.40 -1.25 44.07
C GLN A 21 -18.96 0.18 43.90
N ALA A 22 -19.62 0.26 42.76
CA ALA A 22 -21.01 0.76 42.57
C ALA A 22 -21.20 2.20 42.12
N GLY A 23 -21.94 2.32 41.01
CA GLY A 23 -22.91 3.39 40.82
C GLY A 23 -22.98 4.00 39.44
N ALA A 24 -23.74 3.40 38.59
CA ALA A 24 -24.96 3.83 37.89
C ALA A 24 -24.87 4.84 36.75
N LEU A 25 -25.17 4.33 35.56
CA LEU A 25 -26.21 4.74 34.60
C LEU A 25 -26.26 6.21 34.14
N THR A 26 -25.99 6.42 32.85
CA THR A 26 -26.98 7.05 31.98
C THR A 26 -26.80 6.61 30.50
N THR A 27 -27.90 6.36 29.87
CA THR A 27 -28.24 5.74 28.62
C THR A 27 -28.27 6.70 27.43
N MET A 28 -27.84 6.22 26.22
CA MET A 28 -28.55 6.12 24.96
C MET A 28 -28.15 7.10 23.84
N PRO A 29 -28.38 6.80 22.54
CA PRO A 29 -28.96 5.60 21.91
C PRO A 29 -28.20 4.99 20.71
N ALA A 30 -28.51 3.74 20.46
CA ALA A 30 -28.06 2.91 19.34
C ALA A 30 -28.80 3.21 18.03
N HIS A 31 -28.10 3.08 16.91
CA HIS A 31 -28.68 3.00 15.58
C HIS A 31 -28.92 1.54 15.17
N ARG A 32 -30.08 1.32 14.57
CA ARG A 32 -30.70 0.05 14.16
C ARG A 32 -29.94 -0.67 13.05
N SER A 33 -29.74 -1.98 13.22
CA SER A 33 -29.54 -2.96 12.15
C SER A 33 -30.86 -3.54 11.70
N PRO A 34 -31.01 -3.98 10.43
CA PRO A 34 -32.28 -4.55 9.95
C PRO A 34 -32.42 -6.03 10.26
N ALA A 35 -33.67 -6.40 10.41
CA ALA A 35 -34.25 -7.64 10.89
C ALA A 35 -33.88 -8.89 10.08
N THR A 36 -33.55 -9.96 10.80
CA THR A 36 -33.63 -11.35 10.37
C THR A 36 -35.08 -11.85 10.44
N LEU A 37 -35.53 -12.47 9.36
CA LEU A 37 -36.79 -13.21 9.31
C LEU A 37 -36.66 -14.58 10.01
N PRO A 38 -37.72 -15.14 10.65
CA PRO A 38 -37.63 -16.35 11.44
C PRO A 38 -37.75 -17.64 10.62
N GLU A 39 -36.94 -18.61 10.97
CA GLU A 39 -37.14 -20.02 10.66
C GLU A 39 -38.40 -20.55 11.33
N HIS A 40 -39.44 -20.80 10.57
CA HIS A 40 -40.51 -21.81 10.88
C HIS A 40 -41.25 -22.13 9.59
N SER A 41 -40.92 -23.26 8.98
CA SER A 41 -41.80 -24.08 8.11
C SER A 41 -41.07 -25.31 7.53
N GLN A 42 -40.65 -26.25 8.38
CA GLN A 42 -40.31 -27.61 7.98
C GLN A 42 -40.76 -28.62 9.03
N ALA A 43 -42.01 -28.61 9.40
CA ALA A 43 -42.58 -29.63 10.29
C ALA A 43 -44.11 -29.78 10.07
N ALA A 44 -44.55 -29.91 8.81
CA ALA A 44 -45.95 -30.15 8.53
C ALA A 44 -46.21 -30.85 7.17
N LEU A 45 -45.41 -31.89 6.85
CA LEU A 45 -45.70 -32.72 5.64
C LEU A 45 -45.33 -34.20 5.81
N SER A 46 -45.32 -34.75 7.03
CA SER A 46 -45.13 -36.17 7.26
C SER A 46 -46.20 -36.86 8.12
N GLN A 47 -47.44 -36.34 8.15
CA GLN A 47 -48.56 -37.00 8.84
C GLN A 47 -49.85 -36.81 8.05
N ARG A 48 -49.97 -37.48 6.91
CA ARG A 48 -51.25 -37.83 6.26
C ARG A 48 -50.98 -38.82 5.13
N LEU A 49 -50.81 -40.10 5.45
CA LEU A 49 -50.98 -41.23 4.55
C LEU A 49 -50.92 -42.54 5.34
N ASN A 50 -51.87 -42.75 6.24
CA ASN A 50 -52.20 -44.05 6.80
C ASN A 50 -53.64 -43.91 7.29
N ASP A 51 -54.58 -44.21 6.42
CA ASP A 51 -55.95 -44.63 6.72
C ASP A 51 -56.67 -44.91 5.40
N VAL A 52 -56.61 -46.17 4.95
CA VAL A 52 -57.57 -46.75 4.04
C VAL A 52 -57.93 -48.13 4.58
N PRO A 53 -59.18 -48.38 4.95
CA PRO A 53 -59.60 -49.65 5.50
C PRO A 53 -59.78 -50.71 4.41
N ALA A 54 -59.55 -51.99 4.81
CA ALA A 54 -59.69 -53.16 4.01
C ALA A 54 -61.21 -53.49 3.68
N PRO A 55 -61.51 -54.07 2.54
CA PRO A 55 -62.84 -54.47 2.20
C PRO A 55 -63.12 -55.89 2.74
N VAL A 56 -64.30 -55.99 3.31
CA VAL A 56 -64.95 -57.21 3.90
C VAL A 56 -65.38 -58.16 2.79
N ASP A 57 -65.14 -59.44 2.99
CA ASP A 57 -65.68 -60.60 2.29
C ASP A 57 -67.14 -60.86 2.70
N PRO A 58 -68.04 -61.21 1.79
CA PRO A 58 -69.22 -61.93 2.10
C PRO A 58 -69.27 -63.26 1.37
N GLY A 59 -69.08 -64.29 2.10
CA GLY A 59 -69.47 -65.63 1.69
C GLY A 59 -70.92 -65.88 1.93
N LEU A 60 -71.38 -67.00 1.27
CA LEU A 60 -72.44 -67.86 1.55
C LEU A 60 -73.87 -67.51 1.15
N LEU A 61 -74.45 -68.38 0.41
CA LEU A 61 -75.62 -69.23 0.60
C LEU A 61 -76.49 -69.51 -0.64
N TYR A 62 -76.72 -70.79 -0.74
CA TYR A 62 -77.87 -71.61 -1.14
C TYR A 62 -77.99 -72.04 -2.61
N SER A 63 -77.85 -73.25 -2.84
CA SER A 63 -78.46 -74.58 -2.78
C SER A 63 -79.72 -74.79 -3.61
N ALA A 64 -79.71 -75.99 -4.14
CA ALA A 64 -80.74 -76.86 -4.50
C ALA A 64 -81.35 -76.82 -5.93
N SER A 65 -81.10 -77.89 -6.57
CA SER A 65 -81.81 -79.11 -6.90
C SER A 65 -82.62 -79.06 -8.18
N HIS A 66 -82.47 -80.05 -8.92
CA HIS A 66 -83.29 -81.07 -9.58
C HIS A 66 -82.98 -81.35 -11.07
N ASN A 67 -82.58 -82.58 -11.26
CA ASN A 67 -82.62 -83.40 -12.48
C ASN A 67 -84.08 -83.69 -12.85
N PRO A 68 -84.54 -84.28 -14.02
CA PRO A 68 -83.72 -85.18 -14.86
C PRO A 68 -84.07 -85.24 -16.40
N THR A 69 -83.35 -86.22 -16.99
CA THR A 69 -83.70 -87.07 -18.15
C THR A 69 -83.60 -86.56 -19.59
N HIS A 70 -82.69 -87.22 -20.29
CA HIS A 70 -82.52 -87.87 -21.60
C HIS A 70 -83.57 -87.64 -22.72
N PRO A 71 -83.24 -87.93 -24.03
CA PRO A 71 -82.09 -88.60 -24.68
C PRO A 71 -81.53 -88.03 -26.00
N ARG A 72 -80.32 -88.43 -26.31
CA ARG A 72 -79.70 -88.96 -27.51
C ARG A 72 -79.69 -88.13 -28.84
N GLY A 73 -78.53 -87.81 -29.27
CA GLY A 73 -77.98 -88.20 -30.56
C GLY A 73 -78.16 -87.20 -31.70
N TRP A 74 -77.02 -86.86 -32.26
CA TRP A 74 -76.92 -86.25 -33.64
C TRP A 74 -76.58 -84.77 -33.79
N ARG A 75 -75.88 -84.11 -32.89
CA ARG A 75 -75.28 -82.72 -33.15
C ARG A 75 -73.81 -82.60 -32.84
N ILE A 76 -73.04 -83.65 -32.69
CA ILE A 76 -71.65 -83.62 -32.17
C ILE A 76 -70.62 -83.23 -33.21
N ARG A 77 -70.85 -83.38 -34.51
CA ARG A 77 -69.81 -83.06 -35.55
C ARG A 77 -69.74 -81.59 -36.03
N ARG A 78 -70.76 -80.77 -35.90
CA ARG A 78 -70.73 -79.39 -36.28
C ARG A 78 -70.18 -78.48 -35.13
N HIS A 79 -70.34 -78.82 -33.89
CA HIS A 79 -69.84 -78.05 -32.76
C HIS A 79 -68.33 -78.15 -32.56
N MET A 80 -67.70 -79.27 -32.92
CA MET A 80 -66.23 -79.43 -32.75
C MET A 80 -65.41 -78.62 -33.74
N LYS A 81 -65.89 -78.41 -34.97
CA LYS A 81 -65.24 -77.53 -35.99
C LYS A 81 -65.35 -76.04 -35.58
N ARG A 82 -66.51 -75.64 -35.06
CA ARG A 82 -66.67 -74.25 -34.60
C ARG A 82 -65.88 -73.99 -33.33
N ARG A 83 -65.77 -74.90 -32.41
CA ARG A 83 -64.92 -74.76 -31.18
C ARG A 83 -63.39 -74.74 -31.53
N ARG A 84 -62.96 -75.47 -32.58
CA ARG A 84 -61.55 -75.42 -33.00
C ARG A 84 -61.24 -74.07 -33.65
N LEU A 85 -62.12 -73.60 -34.53
CA LEU A 85 -61.94 -72.33 -35.16
C LEU A 85 -61.96 -71.14 -34.16
N HIS A 86 -62.91 -71.25 -33.21
CA HIS A 86 -62.99 -70.22 -32.15
C HIS A 86 -61.77 -70.23 -31.19
N ARG A 87 -61.22 -71.38 -30.87
CA ARG A 87 -59.99 -71.53 -30.05
C ARG A 87 -58.76 -71.12 -30.85
N THR A 88 -58.72 -71.27 -32.19
CA THR A 88 -57.61 -70.81 -32.98
C THR A 88 -57.71 -69.29 -33.19
N MET A 89 -58.88 -68.75 -33.38
CA MET A 89 -59.08 -67.28 -33.45
C MET A 89 -58.77 -66.60 -32.10
N GLN A 90 -59.26 -67.23 -30.97
CA GLN A 90 -58.92 -66.73 -29.64
C GLN A 90 -57.44 -66.84 -29.33
N ARG A 91 -56.71 -67.86 -29.85
CA ARG A 91 -55.22 -67.91 -29.74
C ARG A 91 -54.51 -66.92 -30.63
N MET A 92 -55.01 -66.62 -31.82
CA MET A 92 -54.48 -65.57 -32.69
C MET A 92 -54.70 -64.20 -32.06
N TYR A 93 -55.92 -63.90 -31.57
CA TYR A 93 -56.21 -62.64 -30.88
C TYR A 93 -55.49 -62.52 -29.51
N ALA A 94 -55.22 -63.66 -28.84
CA ALA A 94 -54.40 -63.65 -27.61
C ALA A 94 -52.91 -63.45 -27.91
N ALA A 95 -52.39 -63.99 -29.04
CA ALA A 95 -51.00 -63.79 -29.46
C ALA A 95 -50.77 -62.37 -29.95
N GLU A 96 -51.73 -61.76 -30.70
CA GLU A 96 -51.70 -60.40 -31.11
C GLU A 96 -51.76 -59.40 -29.91
N ARG A 97 -52.62 -59.70 -28.90
CA ARG A 97 -52.69 -58.91 -27.66
C ARG A 97 -51.46 -59.06 -26.77
N THR A 98 -50.76 -60.18 -26.80
CA THR A 98 -49.50 -60.36 -26.03
C THR A 98 -48.34 -59.69 -26.73
N GLY A 99 -48.24 -59.69 -28.09
CA GLY A 99 -47.23 -58.98 -28.87
C GLY A 99 -47.33 -57.46 -28.70
N THR A 100 -48.56 -56.93 -28.80
CA THR A 100 -48.78 -55.47 -28.61
C THR A 100 -48.62 -55.03 -27.16
N ARG A 101 -48.92 -55.91 -26.17
CA ARG A 101 -48.71 -55.58 -24.71
C ARG A 101 -47.24 -55.53 -24.29
N THR A 102 -46.32 -56.19 -24.98
CA THR A 102 -44.89 -56.17 -24.69
C THR A 102 -44.12 -55.15 -25.54
N MET A 103 -44.60 -54.88 -26.77
CA MET A 103 -43.97 -53.90 -27.67
C MET A 103 -44.23 -52.45 -27.26
N ILE A 104 -45.42 -52.11 -26.75
CA ILE A 104 -45.75 -50.76 -26.28
C ILE A 104 -44.86 -50.32 -25.11
N PRO A 105 -44.66 -51.07 -24.03
CA PRO A 105 -43.75 -50.64 -22.94
C PRO A 105 -42.29 -50.63 -23.37
N LEU A 106 -41.82 -51.52 -24.26
CA LEU A 106 -40.46 -51.47 -24.80
C LEU A 106 -40.23 -50.24 -25.71
N ALA A 107 -41.19 -49.89 -26.55
CA ALA A 107 -41.14 -48.65 -27.32
C ALA A 107 -41.20 -47.41 -26.41
N ALA A 108 -42.05 -47.42 -25.39
CA ALA A 108 -42.16 -46.32 -24.44
C ALA A 108 -40.87 -46.16 -23.61
N THR A 109 -40.20 -47.25 -23.18
CA THR A 109 -38.89 -47.16 -22.50
C THR A 109 -37.78 -46.67 -23.44
N PHE A 110 -37.77 -47.12 -24.69
CA PHE A 110 -36.83 -46.63 -25.71
C PHE A 110 -37.01 -45.14 -25.98
N PHE A 111 -38.26 -44.68 -26.19
CA PHE A 111 -38.56 -43.28 -26.36
C PHE A 111 -38.22 -42.44 -25.09
N SER A 112 -38.47 -42.96 -23.92
CA SER A 112 -38.11 -42.35 -22.64
C SER A 112 -36.58 -42.19 -22.50
N ILE A 113 -35.80 -43.21 -22.83
CA ILE A 113 -34.33 -43.17 -22.84
C ILE A 113 -33.87 -42.18 -23.90
N LEU A 114 -34.42 -42.19 -25.12
CA LEU A 114 -34.06 -41.26 -26.17
C LEU A 114 -34.38 -39.80 -25.80
N LEU A 115 -35.56 -39.58 -25.21
CA LEU A 115 -35.96 -38.23 -24.73
C LEU A 115 -35.04 -37.78 -23.59
N THR A 116 -34.68 -38.66 -22.67
CA THR A 116 -33.71 -38.35 -21.59
C THR A 116 -32.35 -37.96 -22.21
N LEU A 117 -31.84 -38.72 -23.18
CA LEU A 117 -30.59 -38.40 -23.90
C LEU A 117 -30.65 -37.06 -24.60
N VAL A 118 -31.80 -36.77 -25.26
CA VAL A 118 -31.99 -35.44 -25.93
C VAL A 118 -32.02 -34.31 -24.89
N ILE A 119 -32.73 -34.49 -23.76
CA ILE A 119 -32.76 -33.50 -22.68
C ILE A 119 -31.36 -33.27 -22.11
N VAL A 120 -30.62 -34.36 -21.85
CA VAL A 120 -29.23 -34.27 -21.38
C VAL A 120 -28.33 -33.54 -22.37
N PHE A 121 -28.47 -33.90 -23.69
CA PHE A 121 -27.70 -33.26 -24.74
C PHE A 121 -28.01 -31.75 -24.85
N VAL A 122 -29.29 -31.36 -24.87
CA VAL A 122 -29.72 -29.95 -24.91
C VAL A 122 -29.25 -29.22 -23.65
N SER A 123 -29.34 -29.85 -22.46
CA SER A 123 -28.88 -29.25 -21.23
C SER A 123 -27.35 -29.02 -21.21
N VAL A 124 -26.59 -29.99 -21.73
CA VAL A 124 -25.11 -29.85 -21.86
C VAL A 124 -24.77 -28.77 -22.88
N ALA A 125 -25.44 -28.75 -24.07
CA ALA A 125 -25.22 -27.71 -25.06
C ALA A 125 -25.52 -26.32 -24.48
N SER A 126 -26.70 -26.15 -23.86
CA SER A 126 -27.08 -24.87 -23.23
C SER A 126 -26.11 -24.47 -22.11
N PHE A 127 -25.55 -25.42 -21.34
CA PHE A 127 -24.55 -25.14 -20.31
C PHE A 127 -23.22 -24.70 -20.95
N ILE A 128 -22.80 -25.29 -22.08
CA ILE A 128 -21.63 -24.88 -22.84
C ILE A 128 -21.82 -23.45 -23.32
N ASP A 129 -22.95 -23.15 -23.99
CA ASP A 129 -23.27 -21.81 -24.50
C ASP A 129 -23.30 -20.78 -23.35
N ALA A 130 -23.95 -21.08 -22.22
CA ALA A 130 -23.99 -20.20 -21.06
C ALA A 130 -22.60 -19.98 -20.43
N THR A 131 -21.71 -20.98 -20.50
CA THR A 131 -20.34 -20.85 -20.03
C THR A 131 -19.55 -19.90 -20.95
N HIS A 132 -19.68 -20.04 -22.26
CA HIS A 132 -19.06 -19.14 -23.24
C HIS A 132 -19.64 -17.72 -23.15
N GLU A 133 -20.95 -17.56 -22.99
CA GLU A 133 -21.58 -16.25 -22.79
C GLU A 133 -21.08 -15.55 -21.52
N LYS A 134 -20.92 -16.30 -20.43
CA LYS A 134 -20.50 -15.75 -19.13
C LYS A 134 -19.04 -15.35 -19.09
N TYR A 135 -18.15 -16.14 -19.68
CA TYR A 135 -16.70 -15.95 -19.56
C TYR A 135 -16.06 -15.41 -20.85
N GLY A 136 -16.86 -15.21 -21.92
CA GLY A 136 -16.40 -14.72 -23.20
C GLY A 136 -15.36 -15.63 -23.85
N ASP A 137 -14.53 -15.04 -24.69
CA ASP A 137 -13.33 -15.73 -25.17
C ASP A 137 -12.26 -15.67 -24.07
N ALA A 138 -12.28 -16.68 -23.19
CA ALA A 138 -11.38 -16.79 -22.05
C ALA A 138 -9.90 -16.76 -22.45
N SER A 139 -9.61 -17.03 -23.72
CA SER A 139 -8.25 -16.98 -24.26
C SER A 139 -7.75 -15.55 -24.47
N VAL A 140 -8.63 -14.59 -24.79
CA VAL A 140 -8.28 -13.19 -25.09
C VAL A 140 -8.05 -12.38 -23.81
N THR A 141 -8.68 -12.79 -22.69
CA THR A 141 -8.66 -12.03 -21.42
C THR A 141 -7.75 -12.61 -20.37
N LEU A 142 -7.11 -13.76 -20.62
CA LEU A 142 -6.31 -14.44 -19.61
C LEU A 142 -5.12 -13.58 -19.12
N GLU A 143 -4.42 -12.89 -20.01
CA GLU A 143 -3.31 -12.00 -19.67
C GLU A 143 -3.77 -10.78 -18.85
N ASP A 144 -4.99 -10.28 -19.10
CA ASP A 144 -5.55 -9.14 -18.37
C ASP A 144 -6.04 -9.52 -16.97
N ILE A 145 -6.43 -10.79 -16.77
CA ILE A 145 -7.01 -11.31 -15.52
C ILE A 145 -5.91 -11.87 -14.60
N LEU A 146 -4.76 -12.26 -15.16
CA LEU A 146 -3.65 -12.78 -14.34
C LEU A 146 -3.19 -11.71 -13.34
N PRO A 147 -2.90 -12.11 -12.10
CA PRO A 147 -2.37 -11.19 -11.10
C PRO A 147 -1.09 -10.52 -11.61
N LYS A 148 -1.05 -9.20 -11.47
CA LYS A 148 0.16 -8.43 -11.80
C LYS A 148 1.15 -8.48 -10.63
N ASP A 149 2.38 -8.10 -10.92
CA ASP A 149 3.45 -8.01 -9.93
C ASP A 149 3.12 -7.02 -8.80
N ASN A 150 3.75 -7.20 -7.67
CA ASN A 150 3.67 -6.21 -6.60
C ASN A 150 4.22 -4.86 -7.06
N LEU A 151 3.59 -3.78 -6.60
CA LEU A 151 4.15 -2.45 -6.74
C LEU A 151 5.50 -2.38 -6.01
N LYS A 152 6.53 -1.84 -6.70
CA LYS A 152 7.86 -1.59 -6.14
C LYS A 152 8.21 -0.11 -6.22
N ILE A 153 8.78 0.43 -5.15
CA ILE A 153 9.30 1.80 -5.09
C ILE A 153 10.83 1.74 -5.04
N TYR A 154 11.46 2.52 -5.87
CA TYR A 154 12.91 2.60 -6.04
C TYR A 154 13.43 3.97 -5.61
N ASP A 155 14.64 4.02 -5.04
CA ASP A 155 15.37 5.26 -4.83
C ASP A 155 15.88 5.85 -6.16
N ALA A 156 16.57 6.98 -6.10
CA ALA A 156 17.12 7.66 -7.29
C ALA A 156 18.21 6.84 -8.00
N THR A 157 18.82 5.86 -7.34
CA THR A 157 19.87 4.98 -7.90
C THR A 157 19.34 3.65 -8.41
N GLY A 158 18.05 3.36 -8.17
CA GLY A 158 17.38 2.14 -8.61
C GLY A 158 17.35 1.01 -7.58
N ASN A 159 17.70 1.27 -6.33
CA ASN A 159 17.53 0.30 -5.24
C ASN A 159 16.08 0.24 -4.79
N VAL A 160 15.55 -0.95 -4.55
CA VAL A 160 14.20 -1.12 -3.99
C VAL A 160 14.20 -0.66 -2.53
N ILE A 161 13.34 0.31 -2.21
CA ILE A 161 13.14 0.82 -0.85
C ILE A 161 11.85 0.32 -0.21
N TYR A 162 10.88 -0.09 -1.04
CA TYR A 162 9.59 -0.60 -0.60
C TYR A 162 8.98 -1.51 -1.66
N GLN A 163 8.36 -2.59 -1.21
CA GLN A 163 7.51 -3.45 -2.03
C GLN A 163 6.18 -3.67 -1.31
N MET A 164 5.06 -3.45 -2.00
CA MET A 164 3.73 -3.61 -1.42
C MET A 164 3.34 -5.08 -1.42
N THR A 165 3.21 -5.68 -0.23
CA THR A 165 3.03 -7.13 -0.05
C THR A 165 1.76 -7.51 0.71
N ASP A 166 0.79 -6.61 0.83
CA ASP A 166 -0.44 -6.82 1.62
C ASP A 166 -1.25 -8.04 1.14
N GLU A 167 -1.17 -8.37 -0.16
CA GLU A 167 -1.81 -9.54 -0.77
C GLU A 167 -0.81 -10.68 -1.07
N GLY A 168 0.35 -10.67 -0.44
CA GLY A 168 1.45 -11.61 -0.66
C GLY A 168 2.46 -11.14 -1.71
N LEU A 169 3.57 -11.89 -1.80
CA LEU A 169 4.64 -11.65 -2.77
C LEU A 169 4.28 -12.18 -4.14
N GLN A 170 4.54 -11.40 -5.17
CA GLN A 170 4.43 -11.82 -6.57
C GLN A 170 5.40 -11.04 -7.46
N THR A 171 6.15 -11.78 -8.27
CA THR A 171 7.00 -11.26 -9.35
C THR A 171 6.94 -12.25 -10.49
N SER A 172 6.51 -11.80 -11.67
CA SER A 172 6.39 -12.65 -12.87
C SER A 172 7.68 -12.67 -13.64
N LEU A 173 8.05 -13.84 -14.12
CA LEU A 173 9.26 -14.10 -14.89
C LEU A 173 8.94 -14.82 -16.20
N PRO A 174 9.67 -14.56 -17.30
CA PRO A 174 9.61 -15.44 -18.46
C PRO A 174 10.11 -16.84 -18.09
N LEU A 175 9.57 -17.88 -18.71
CA LEU A 175 9.88 -19.28 -18.42
C LEU A 175 11.41 -19.58 -18.47
N SER A 176 12.13 -18.88 -19.33
CA SER A 176 13.60 -18.99 -19.45
C SER A 176 14.37 -18.49 -18.22
N LYS A 177 13.68 -17.76 -17.32
CA LYS A 177 14.20 -17.23 -16.05
C LYS A 177 13.71 -18.01 -14.82
N ILE A 178 13.07 -19.15 -15.03
CA ILE A 178 12.65 -20.10 -13.98
C ILE A 178 13.45 -21.38 -14.16
N SER A 179 13.84 -22.01 -13.04
CA SER A 179 14.60 -23.27 -13.07
C SER A 179 13.82 -24.36 -13.82
N PRO A 180 14.45 -25.07 -14.76
CA PRO A 180 13.82 -26.22 -15.41
C PRO A 180 13.47 -27.33 -14.40
N ASN A 181 14.17 -27.41 -13.27
CA ASN A 181 13.85 -28.37 -12.21
C ASN A 181 12.45 -28.16 -11.66
N LEU A 182 12.04 -26.90 -11.42
CA LEU A 182 10.68 -26.59 -10.93
C LEU A 182 9.63 -26.90 -12.00
N ALA A 183 9.89 -26.54 -13.25
CA ALA A 183 8.99 -26.85 -14.36
C ALA A 183 8.77 -28.37 -14.51
N HIS A 184 9.85 -29.18 -14.43
CA HIS A 184 9.78 -30.64 -14.50
C HIS A 184 9.09 -31.23 -13.27
N ALA A 185 9.34 -30.71 -12.06
CA ALA A 185 8.70 -31.18 -10.83
C ALA A 185 7.18 -30.97 -10.85
N GLU A 186 6.73 -29.77 -11.28
CA GLU A 186 5.30 -29.45 -11.40
C GLU A 186 4.62 -30.32 -12.45
N ILE A 187 5.22 -30.49 -13.65
CA ILE A 187 4.69 -31.38 -14.68
C ILE A 187 4.64 -32.81 -14.18
N ALA A 188 5.67 -33.27 -13.50
CA ALA A 188 5.76 -34.65 -13.04
C ALA A 188 4.67 -35.00 -12.02
N ILE A 189 4.32 -34.05 -11.14
CA ILE A 189 3.38 -34.32 -10.05
C ILE A 189 1.94 -33.91 -10.36
N GLU A 190 1.75 -32.83 -11.12
CA GLU A 190 0.43 -32.25 -11.39
C GLU A 190 -0.16 -32.70 -12.75
N ASP A 191 0.64 -32.81 -13.81
CA ASP A 191 0.15 -33.10 -15.17
C ASP A 191 1.17 -33.82 -16.05
N GLN A 192 1.36 -35.11 -15.85
CA GLN A 192 2.34 -35.95 -16.57
C GLN A 192 2.19 -35.91 -18.09
N ASN A 193 0.98 -35.64 -18.59
CA ASN A 193 0.68 -35.54 -20.02
C ASN A 193 0.60 -34.10 -20.53
N PHE A 194 1.12 -33.12 -19.77
CA PHE A 194 0.97 -31.70 -20.06
C PHE A 194 1.24 -31.32 -21.51
N TYR A 195 2.37 -31.73 -22.06
CA TYR A 195 2.73 -31.39 -23.44
C TYR A 195 1.91 -32.13 -24.51
N LYS A 196 1.16 -33.19 -24.13
CA LYS A 196 0.41 -34.08 -25.05
C LYS A 196 -1.11 -33.85 -24.97
N ASN A 197 -1.64 -33.37 -23.83
CA ASN A 197 -3.06 -33.19 -23.63
C ASN A 197 -3.61 -31.92 -24.29
N ALA A 198 -4.91 -31.89 -24.54
CA ALA A 198 -5.62 -30.75 -25.12
C ALA A 198 -6.15 -29.75 -24.06
N GLY A 199 -5.49 -29.68 -22.90
CA GLY A 199 -5.91 -28.86 -21.76
C GLY A 199 -6.71 -29.65 -20.71
N TYR A 200 -7.11 -30.89 -21.00
CA TYR A 200 -7.72 -31.83 -20.08
C TYR A 200 -7.16 -33.24 -20.30
N ASP A 201 -7.12 -34.07 -19.27
CA ASP A 201 -6.68 -35.48 -19.34
C ASP A 201 -7.81 -36.41 -18.86
N ILE A 202 -8.58 -36.99 -19.81
CA ILE A 202 -9.64 -37.95 -19.48
C ILE A 202 -9.08 -39.18 -18.80
N SER A 203 -7.90 -39.65 -19.21
CA SER A 203 -7.26 -40.83 -18.61
C SER A 203 -6.84 -40.57 -17.16
N GLY A 204 -6.36 -39.38 -16.88
CA GLY A 204 -6.06 -38.87 -15.54
C GLY A 204 -7.30 -38.78 -14.63
N ILE A 205 -8.39 -38.24 -15.18
CA ILE A 205 -9.69 -38.15 -14.46
C ILE A 205 -10.22 -39.55 -14.09
N VAL A 206 -10.20 -40.50 -15.04
CA VAL A 206 -10.64 -41.86 -14.78
C VAL A 206 -9.75 -42.57 -13.76
N ARG A 207 -8.43 -42.42 -13.88
CA ARG A 207 -7.45 -43.00 -12.96
C ARG A 207 -7.64 -42.44 -11.54
N ALA A 208 -7.79 -41.11 -11.41
CA ALA A 208 -8.07 -40.44 -10.14
C ALA A 208 -9.40 -40.92 -9.52
N ALA A 209 -10.45 -41.04 -10.34
CA ALA A 209 -11.75 -41.57 -9.85
C ALA A 209 -11.63 -42.97 -9.31
N ILE A 210 -10.91 -43.87 -10.00
CA ILE A 210 -10.69 -45.27 -9.56
C ILE A 210 -9.86 -45.28 -8.25
N ALA A 211 -8.76 -44.50 -8.20
CA ALA A 211 -7.92 -44.41 -7.01
C ALA A 211 -8.70 -43.92 -5.77
N ASN A 212 -9.49 -42.84 -5.94
CA ASN A 212 -10.31 -42.28 -4.87
C ASN A 212 -11.43 -43.23 -4.40
N MET A 213 -12.03 -44.01 -5.32
CA MET A 213 -13.02 -45.04 -4.98
C MET A 213 -12.42 -46.22 -4.23
N THR A 214 -11.17 -46.60 -4.53
CA THR A 214 -10.50 -47.72 -3.86
C THR A 214 -10.03 -47.41 -2.45
N VAL A 215 -9.68 -46.15 -2.18
CA VAL A 215 -9.11 -45.71 -0.89
C VAL A 215 -10.16 -45.04 0.02
N GLY A 216 -11.33 -44.66 -0.53
CA GLY A 216 -12.43 -44.05 0.21
C GLY A 216 -12.23 -42.56 0.59
N HIS A 217 -11.14 -41.96 0.17
CA HIS A 217 -10.88 -40.51 0.29
C HIS A 217 -10.07 -40.01 -0.93
N VAL A 218 -10.02 -38.70 -1.10
CA VAL A 218 -9.33 -38.08 -2.27
C VAL A 218 -7.82 -38.25 -2.12
N VAL A 219 -7.22 -39.14 -2.92
CA VAL A 219 -5.76 -39.40 -2.90
C VAL A 219 -5.06 -38.84 -4.13
N SER A 220 -5.79 -38.63 -5.25
CA SER A 220 -5.24 -38.13 -6.49
C SER A 220 -6.15 -37.12 -7.16
N GLY A 221 -5.61 -36.00 -7.61
CA GLY A 221 -6.29 -34.98 -8.42
C GLY A 221 -6.12 -35.28 -9.91
N GLY A 222 -7.21 -35.28 -10.67
CA GLY A 222 -7.19 -35.44 -12.14
C GLY A 222 -7.25 -34.11 -12.88
N SER A 223 -6.82 -33.00 -12.28
CA SER A 223 -6.82 -31.67 -12.88
C SER A 223 -5.51 -31.41 -13.60
N THR A 224 -5.55 -30.88 -14.83
CA THR A 224 -4.37 -30.46 -15.56
C THR A 224 -3.87 -29.09 -15.12
N ILE A 225 -2.62 -28.74 -15.45
CA ILE A 225 -2.04 -27.39 -15.26
C ILE A 225 -2.94 -26.33 -15.90
N THR A 226 -3.43 -26.55 -17.13
CA THR A 226 -4.36 -25.62 -17.82
C THR A 226 -5.64 -25.40 -17.02
N GLN A 227 -6.25 -26.48 -16.47
CA GLN A 227 -7.45 -26.35 -15.65
C GLN A 227 -7.18 -25.60 -14.33
N GLN A 228 -6.01 -25.74 -13.75
CA GLN A 228 -5.64 -25.00 -12.54
C GLN A 228 -5.50 -23.49 -12.79
N ILE A 229 -4.94 -23.07 -13.93
CA ILE A 229 -4.90 -21.66 -14.32
C ILE A 229 -6.31 -21.11 -14.48
N ILE A 230 -7.19 -21.83 -15.21
CA ILE A 230 -8.58 -21.42 -15.40
C ILE A 230 -9.32 -21.30 -14.07
N LYS A 231 -9.12 -22.26 -13.18
CA LYS A 231 -9.66 -22.20 -11.80
C LYS A 231 -9.20 -20.93 -11.08
N ASN A 232 -7.91 -20.65 -11.10
CA ASN A 232 -7.32 -19.56 -10.31
C ASN A 232 -7.65 -18.17 -10.88
N ALA A 233 -7.64 -18.04 -12.23
CA ALA A 233 -7.79 -16.75 -12.90
C ALA A 233 -9.26 -16.43 -13.32
N ILE A 234 -10.05 -17.44 -13.73
CA ILE A 234 -11.32 -17.18 -14.43
C ILE A 234 -12.53 -17.58 -13.59
N VAL A 235 -12.63 -18.86 -13.19
CA VAL A 235 -13.86 -19.41 -12.59
C VAL A 235 -13.91 -19.35 -11.06
N GLY A 236 -12.77 -19.08 -10.41
CA GLY A 236 -12.67 -18.95 -8.96
C GLY A 236 -12.56 -20.28 -8.19
N ASN A 237 -12.38 -20.17 -6.85
CA ASN A 237 -12.03 -21.30 -5.97
C ASN A 237 -13.23 -22.07 -5.37
N GLN A 238 -14.47 -21.83 -5.82
CA GLN A 238 -15.63 -22.55 -5.29
C GLN A 238 -15.55 -24.05 -5.59
N THR A 239 -15.80 -24.91 -4.59
CA THR A 239 -15.71 -26.37 -4.72
C THR A 239 -17.02 -26.96 -5.25
N THR A 240 -17.40 -26.68 -6.49
CA THR A 240 -18.63 -27.17 -7.11
C THR A 240 -18.35 -28.03 -8.34
N ALA A 241 -19.22 -29.02 -8.59
CA ALA A 241 -19.15 -29.82 -9.82
C ALA A 241 -19.33 -28.97 -11.10
N LEU A 242 -20.14 -27.90 -11.01
CA LEU A 242 -20.36 -26.96 -12.11
C LEU A 242 -19.07 -26.23 -12.49
N ARG A 243 -18.32 -25.76 -11.49
CA ARG A 243 -17.00 -25.14 -11.74
C ARG A 243 -16.07 -26.10 -12.49
N LYS A 244 -16.01 -27.38 -12.06
CA LYS A 244 -15.14 -28.37 -12.71
C LYS A 244 -15.53 -28.63 -14.16
N LEU A 245 -16.83 -28.60 -14.49
CA LEU A 245 -17.30 -28.67 -15.87
C LEU A 245 -16.89 -27.43 -16.67
N GLN A 246 -16.96 -26.23 -16.09
CA GLN A 246 -16.50 -25.00 -16.72
C GLN A 246 -15.00 -25.04 -17.03
N GLU A 247 -14.17 -25.51 -16.08
CA GLU A 247 -12.72 -25.72 -16.34
C GLU A 247 -12.48 -26.62 -17.55
N ILE A 248 -13.22 -27.74 -17.67
CA ILE A 248 -13.08 -28.71 -18.77
C ILE A 248 -13.51 -28.10 -20.10
N ILE A 249 -14.54 -27.24 -20.12
CA ILE A 249 -15.04 -26.55 -21.34
C ILE A 249 -14.03 -25.52 -21.82
N LEU A 250 -13.44 -24.70 -20.90
CA LEU A 250 -12.55 -23.62 -21.24
C LEU A 250 -11.10 -24.07 -21.54
N ALA A 251 -10.65 -25.21 -20.99
CA ALA A 251 -9.27 -25.66 -21.13
C ALA A 251 -8.80 -25.90 -22.58
N PRO A 252 -9.62 -26.45 -23.51
CA PRO A 252 -9.24 -26.57 -24.93
C PRO A 252 -9.07 -25.20 -25.63
N GLU A 253 -9.81 -24.18 -25.24
CA GLU A 253 -9.71 -22.83 -25.82
C GLU A 253 -8.38 -22.20 -25.44
N VAL A 254 -8.03 -22.21 -24.16
CA VAL A 254 -6.74 -21.74 -23.65
C VAL A 254 -5.59 -22.50 -24.35
N THR A 255 -5.68 -23.84 -24.49
CA THR A 255 -4.63 -24.65 -25.13
C THR A 255 -4.53 -24.39 -26.65
N ARG A 256 -5.59 -23.92 -27.30
CA ARG A 256 -5.52 -23.51 -28.72
C ARG A 256 -4.89 -22.13 -28.91
N HIS A 257 -5.11 -21.24 -27.96
CA HIS A 257 -4.66 -19.84 -28.04
C HIS A 257 -3.21 -19.66 -27.60
N TYR A 258 -2.82 -20.34 -26.52
CA TYR A 258 -1.48 -20.25 -25.92
C TYR A 258 -0.67 -21.52 -26.17
N THR A 259 0.61 -21.37 -26.44
CA THR A 259 1.55 -22.50 -26.48
C THR A 259 1.68 -23.13 -25.10
N LYS A 260 2.06 -24.40 -25.04
CA LYS A 260 2.28 -25.09 -23.76
C LYS A 260 3.30 -24.40 -22.86
N ASN A 261 4.34 -23.80 -23.44
CA ASN A 261 5.33 -23.04 -22.68
C ASN A 261 4.74 -21.74 -22.08
N GLN A 262 3.89 -21.04 -22.79
CA GLN A 262 3.18 -19.87 -22.26
C GLN A 262 2.22 -20.27 -21.13
N ILE A 263 1.49 -21.39 -21.29
CA ILE A 263 0.62 -21.92 -20.23
C ILE A 263 1.44 -22.27 -18.98
N LEU A 264 2.60 -22.93 -19.16
CA LEU A 264 3.49 -23.28 -18.06
C LEU A 264 4.07 -22.04 -17.38
N GLU A 265 4.47 -21.04 -18.15
CA GLU A 265 4.93 -19.75 -17.65
C GLU A 265 3.86 -19.06 -16.78
N MET A 266 2.62 -18.95 -17.28
CA MET A 266 1.51 -18.41 -16.51
C MET A 266 1.25 -19.18 -15.22
N TYR A 267 1.29 -20.53 -15.29
CA TYR A 267 1.10 -21.39 -14.13
C TYR A 267 2.16 -21.16 -13.06
N LEU A 268 3.44 -21.21 -13.44
CA LEU A 268 4.56 -21.03 -12.52
C LEU A 268 4.64 -19.64 -11.91
N ASN A 269 4.07 -18.63 -12.56
CA ASN A 269 4.01 -17.25 -12.07
C ASN A 269 2.79 -16.98 -11.17
N THR A 270 1.72 -17.80 -11.23
CA THR A 270 0.47 -17.53 -10.51
C THR A 270 0.12 -18.57 -9.46
N THR A 271 0.87 -19.67 -9.40
CA THR A 271 0.65 -20.72 -8.41
C THR A 271 0.92 -20.20 -7.00
N PHE A 272 0.00 -20.49 -6.08
CA PHE A 272 0.16 -20.19 -4.67
C PHE A 272 0.95 -21.30 -3.97
N TYR A 273 2.13 -20.97 -3.48
CA TYR A 273 3.04 -21.88 -2.80
C TYR A 273 2.95 -21.86 -1.27
N GLY A 274 1.92 -21.23 -0.69
CA GLY A 274 1.85 -21.03 0.77
C GLY A 274 2.63 -19.78 1.20
N GLU A 275 2.66 -19.47 2.51
CA GLU A 275 3.43 -18.38 3.12
C GLU A 275 3.34 -17.03 2.35
N GLN A 276 2.16 -16.74 1.80
CA GLN A 276 1.87 -15.58 0.95
C GLN A 276 2.74 -15.49 -0.32
N ALA A 277 3.38 -16.57 -0.76
CA ALA A 277 4.20 -16.61 -1.97
C ALA A 277 3.37 -17.03 -3.19
N TYR A 278 3.26 -16.14 -4.18
CA TYR A 278 2.64 -16.37 -5.47
C TYR A 278 3.71 -16.38 -6.56
N GLY A 279 3.82 -17.49 -7.27
CA GLY A 279 4.81 -17.70 -8.32
C GLY A 279 6.17 -18.18 -7.83
N ALA A 280 6.94 -18.69 -8.77
CA ALA A 280 8.23 -19.34 -8.53
C ALA A 280 9.27 -18.42 -7.89
N GLU A 281 9.31 -17.14 -8.30
CA GLU A 281 10.27 -16.16 -7.79
C GLU A 281 10.01 -15.85 -6.32
N ALA A 282 8.74 -15.57 -5.99
CA ALA A 282 8.33 -15.31 -4.62
C ALA A 282 8.57 -16.54 -3.71
N ALA A 283 8.30 -17.75 -4.22
CA ALA A 283 8.54 -18.98 -3.47
C ALA A 283 10.03 -19.23 -3.22
N ALA A 284 10.88 -19.03 -4.20
CA ALA A 284 12.35 -19.17 -4.07
C ALA A 284 12.91 -18.23 -2.98
N PHE A 285 12.43 -16.99 -2.93
CA PHE A 285 12.76 -16.05 -1.88
C PHE A 285 12.19 -16.49 -0.52
N THR A 286 10.88 -16.79 -0.46
CA THR A 286 10.17 -17.05 0.80
C THR A 286 10.72 -18.27 1.54
N TYR A 287 11.02 -19.35 0.83
CA TYR A 287 11.47 -20.61 1.46
C TYR A 287 12.99 -20.72 1.62
N TYR A 288 13.75 -20.09 0.72
CA TYR A 288 15.21 -20.28 0.64
C TYR A 288 16.04 -19.00 0.71
N GLY A 289 15.40 -17.82 0.84
CA GLY A 289 16.10 -16.53 0.90
C GLY A 289 16.94 -16.24 -0.35
N LEU A 290 16.60 -16.88 -1.49
CA LEU A 290 17.31 -16.66 -2.74
C LEU A 290 16.98 -15.27 -3.28
N HIS A 291 17.97 -14.57 -3.78
CA HIS A 291 17.86 -13.25 -4.38
C HIS A 291 18.40 -13.25 -5.81
N ASP A 292 17.93 -12.29 -6.59
CA ASP A 292 18.49 -12.04 -7.92
C ASP A 292 19.97 -11.73 -7.83
N THR A 293 20.72 -12.41 -8.71
CA THR A 293 22.12 -12.11 -8.97
C THR A 293 22.25 -11.38 -10.32
N PRO A 294 23.40 -10.80 -10.68
CA PRO A 294 23.59 -10.20 -12.01
C PRO A 294 23.32 -11.15 -13.18
N THR A 295 23.36 -12.46 -12.96
CA THR A 295 23.26 -13.49 -14.01
C THR A 295 22.02 -14.37 -13.91
N GLN A 296 21.42 -14.53 -12.71
CA GLN A 296 20.32 -15.45 -12.43
C GLN A 296 19.29 -14.82 -11.52
N THR A 297 18.01 -15.10 -11.77
CA THR A 297 16.90 -14.80 -10.86
C THR A 297 16.89 -15.76 -9.67
N ALA A 298 16.16 -15.44 -8.60
CA ALA A 298 16.00 -16.36 -7.48
C ALA A 298 15.40 -17.69 -7.92
N ALA A 299 14.36 -17.66 -8.76
CA ALA A 299 13.72 -18.86 -9.31
C ALA A 299 14.64 -19.70 -10.20
N GLN A 300 15.61 -19.10 -10.89
CA GLN A 300 16.59 -19.86 -11.70
C GLN A 300 17.59 -20.64 -10.85
N GLN A 301 17.83 -20.22 -9.62
CA GLN A 301 18.79 -20.84 -8.72
C GLN A 301 18.24 -22.10 -8.03
N LEU A 302 16.93 -22.38 -8.14
CA LEU A 302 16.31 -23.56 -7.53
C LEU A 302 16.94 -24.86 -8.06
N ASP A 303 17.49 -25.66 -7.15
CA ASP A 303 17.98 -27.00 -7.41
C ASP A 303 16.86 -28.05 -7.46
N ILE A 304 17.20 -29.33 -7.56
CA ILE A 304 16.24 -30.43 -7.68
C ILE A 304 15.44 -30.61 -6.38
N ALA A 305 16.09 -30.52 -5.22
CA ALA A 305 15.47 -30.73 -3.91
C ALA A 305 14.49 -29.60 -3.58
N GLN A 306 14.94 -28.36 -3.77
CA GLN A 306 14.16 -27.13 -3.59
C GLN A 306 12.94 -27.08 -4.51
N ALA A 307 13.14 -27.38 -5.80
CA ALA A 307 12.09 -27.44 -6.80
C ALA A 307 11.04 -28.50 -6.48
N ALA A 308 11.46 -29.69 -6.04
CA ALA A 308 10.54 -30.77 -5.65
C ALA A 308 9.75 -30.42 -4.39
N MET A 309 10.34 -29.73 -3.42
CA MET A 309 9.65 -29.23 -2.25
C MET A 309 8.54 -28.26 -2.64
N LEU A 310 8.87 -27.22 -3.45
CA LEU A 310 7.89 -26.25 -3.92
C LEU A 310 6.74 -26.92 -4.69
N ALA A 311 7.05 -27.79 -5.65
CA ALA A 311 6.03 -28.50 -6.43
C ALA A 311 5.11 -29.41 -5.59
N GLY A 312 5.54 -29.79 -4.40
CA GLY A 312 4.72 -30.53 -3.44
C GLY A 312 3.59 -29.72 -2.79
N ILE A 313 3.78 -28.41 -2.65
CA ILE A 313 2.93 -27.52 -1.84
C ILE A 313 1.55 -27.22 -2.47
N PRO A 314 1.41 -26.84 -3.76
CA PRO A 314 0.20 -26.23 -4.34
C PRO A 314 -1.07 -27.07 -4.18
N SER A 315 -0.95 -28.39 -4.14
CA SER A 315 -2.10 -29.29 -3.99
C SER A 315 -2.80 -29.18 -2.62
N SER A 316 -2.09 -28.73 -1.57
CA SER A 316 -2.65 -28.45 -0.24
C SER A 316 -1.68 -27.55 0.56
N PRO A 317 -1.62 -26.24 0.31
CA PRO A 317 -0.59 -25.37 0.83
C PRO A 317 -0.48 -25.37 2.37
N ILE A 318 -1.61 -25.39 3.08
CA ILE A 318 -1.61 -25.41 4.56
C ILE A 318 -1.11 -26.75 5.10
N ALA A 319 -1.62 -27.87 4.57
CA ALA A 319 -1.28 -29.20 5.11
C ALA A 319 0.12 -29.71 4.70
N ARG A 320 0.75 -29.05 3.72
CA ARG A 320 2.08 -29.39 3.18
C ARG A 320 3.09 -28.27 3.34
N ASP A 321 2.78 -27.33 4.19
CA ASP A 321 3.69 -26.26 4.58
C ASP A 321 4.89 -26.87 5.33
N PRO A 322 6.13 -26.70 4.82
CA PRO A 322 7.29 -27.32 5.43
C PRO A 322 7.67 -26.71 6.78
N PHE A 323 7.26 -25.48 7.09
CA PHE A 323 7.48 -24.85 8.39
C PHE A 323 6.51 -25.38 9.45
N LEU A 324 5.24 -25.61 9.08
CA LEU A 324 4.19 -26.04 10.00
C LEU A 324 4.07 -27.55 10.06
N HIS A 325 4.26 -28.25 8.94
CA HIS A 325 4.04 -29.68 8.77
C HIS A 325 5.20 -30.39 8.06
N PRO A 326 6.45 -30.33 8.59
CA PRO A 326 7.65 -30.81 7.90
C PRO A 326 7.55 -32.29 7.45
N GLN A 327 6.95 -33.16 8.28
CA GLN A 327 6.80 -34.59 7.94
C GLN A 327 5.89 -34.82 6.73
N ALA A 328 4.79 -34.06 6.61
CA ALA A 328 3.89 -34.15 5.47
C ALA A 328 4.53 -33.58 4.20
N ALA A 329 5.30 -32.49 4.34
CA ALA A 329 6.09 -31.92 3.26
C ALA A 329 7.15 -32.91 2.73
N HIS A 330 7.96 -33.50 3.62
CA HIS A 330 8.97 -34.50 3.23
C HIS A 330 8.36 -35.74 2.55
N THR A 331 7.22 -36.23 3.05
CA THR A 331 6.52 -37.34 2.39
C THR A 331 6.14 -36.97 0.96
N ARG A 332 5.62 -35.75 0.78
CA ARG A 332 5.20 -35.26 -0.56
C ARG A 332 6.38 -35.02 -1.49
N VAL A 333 7.49 -34.49 -0.99
CA VAL A 333 8.72 -34.32 -1.76
C VAL A 333 9.22 -35.66 -2.32
N ALA A 334 9.22 -36.70 -1.49
CA ALA A 334 9.62 -38.05 -1.94
C ALA A 334 8.71 -38.56 -3.08
N GLU A 335 7.39 -38.26 -3.02
CA GLU A 335 6.46 -38.56 -4.12
C GLU A 335 6.80 -37.77 -5.39
N VAL A 336 7.08 -36.46 -5.28
CA VAL A 336 7.46 -35.60 -6.41
C VAL A 336 8.74 -36.12 -7.07
N LEU A 337 9.79 -36.34 -6.28
CA LEU A 337 11.07 -36.84 -6.76
C LEU A 337 10.95 -38.25 -7.40
N GLN A 338 10.11 -39.10 -6.84
CA GLN A 338 9.81 -40.41 -7.45
C GLN A 338 9.13 -40.26 -8.82
N GLN A 339 8.18 -39.29 -8.97
CA GLN A 339 7.54 -39.04 -10.26
C GLN A 339 8.50 -38.43 -11.28
N MET A 340 9.39 -37.53 -10.86
CA MET A 340 10.44 -36.98 -11.70
C MET A 340 11.38 -38.09 -12.23
N TYR A 341 11.77 -39.05 -11.37
CA TYR A 341 12.56 -40.20 -11.74
C TYR A 341 11.82 -41.12 -12.72
N VAL A 342 10.57 -41.50 -12.43
CA VAL A 342 9.78 -42.41 -13.29
C VAL A 342 9.58 -41.83 -14.70
N GLN A 343 9.47 -40.50 -14.79
CA GLN A 343 9.28 -39.78 -16.06
C GLN A 343 10.63 -39.46 -16.76
N GLY A 344 11.76 -39.78 -16.16
CA GLY A 344 13.08 -39.61 -16.73
C GLY A 344 13.62 -38.17 -16.67
N TYR A 345 13.10 -37.32 -15.84
CA TYR A 345 13.61 -35.96 -15.61
C TYR A 345 14.90 -35.97 -14.77
N ILE A 346 15.02 -36.93 -13.85
CA ILE A 346 16.19 -37.09 -12.98
C ILE A 346 16.61 -38.56 -12.93
N SER A 347 17.87 -38.81 -12.59
CA SER A 347 18.40 -40.15 -12.31
C SER A 347 18.03 -40.66 -10.91
N ALA A 348 18.20 -41.97 -10.64
CA ALA A 348 18.00 -42.53 -9.31
C ALA A 348 18.95 -41.91 -8.27
N TYR A 349 20.18 -41.60 -8.65
CA TYR A 349 21.17 -40.95 -7.78
C TYR A 349 20.72 -39.53 -7.40
N GLU A 350 20.26 -38.70 -8.36
CA GLU A 350 19.76 -37.36 -8.10
C GLU A 350 18.52 -37.37 -7.22
N ARG A 351 17.59 -38.34 -7.45
CA ARG A 351 16.44 -38.52 -6.57
C ARG A 351 16.84 -38.76 -5.11
N ASP A 352 17.74 -39.76 -4.90
CA ASP A 352 18.15 -40.17 -3.56
C ASP A 352 18.97 -39.07 -2.86
N SER A 353 19.82 -38.34 -3.60
CA SER A 353 20.55 -37.20 -3.10
C SER A 353 19.64 -36.05 -2.71
N ALA A 354 18.64 -35.70 -3.52
CA ALA A 354 17.67 -34.66 -3.23
C ALA A 354 16.79 -34.99 -2.00
N ILE A 355 16.42 -36.27 -1.81
CA ILE A 355 15.70 -36.70 -0.58
C ILE A 355 16.55 -36.44 0.66
N LEU A 356 17.84 -36.74 0.64
CA LEU A 356 18.74 -36.51 1.77
C LEU A 356 18.97 -35.03 2.02
N GLU A 357 19.05 -34.23 0.98
CA GLU A 357 19.20 -32.78 1.05
C GLU A 357 18.03 -32.11 1.75
N THR A 358 16.79 -32.50 1.45
CA THR A 358 15.59 -31.94 2.11
C THR A 358 15.52 -32.20 3.63
N GLN A 359 16.34 -33.11 4.16
CA GLN A 359 16.41 -33.46 5.57
C GLN A 359 17.49 -32.67 6.34
N GLN A 360 18.27 -31.84 5.65
CA GLN A 360 19.31 -31.04 6.30
C GLN A 360 18.65 -29.89 7.12
N PRO A 361 19.21 -29.55 8.29
CA PRO A 361 18.63 -28.52 9.15
C PRO A 361 18.57 -27.11 8.54
N ASP A 362 19.45 -26.84 7.59
CA ASP A 362 19.61 -25.56 6.88
C ASP A 362 18.98 -25.55 5.48
N PHE A 363 18.22 -26.60 5.14
CA PHE A 363 17.55 -26.69 3.84
C PHE A 363 16.53 -25.56 3.61
N LEU A 364 15.81 -25.15 4.65
CA LEU A 364 14.90 -24.00 4.62
C LEU A 364 15.61 -22.78 5.23
N ASN A 365 15.71 -21.71 4.46
CA ASN A 365 16.32 -20.45 4.88
C ASN A 365 15.46 -19.28 4.40
N PRO A 366 14.37 -18.92 5.14
CA PRO A 366 13.37 -17.97 4.66
C PRO A 366 13.94 -16.55 4.46
N GLY A 367 13.56 -15.94 3.37
CA GLY A 367 13.93 -14.57 3.05
C GLY A 367 13.20 -13.54 3.92
N VAL A 368 13.88 -12.44 4.21
CA VAL A 368 13.31 -11.32 4.96
C VAL A 368 13.20 -10.08 4.08
N ILE A 369 11.99 -9.55 3.92
CA ILE A 369 11.77 -8.30 3.20
C ILE A 369 12.04 -7.13 4.12
N ASN A 370 12.97 -6.28 3.72
CA ASN A 370 13.23 -5.03 4.42
C ASN A 370 12.50 -3.86 3.75
N ASN A 371 11.25 -3.62 4.15
CA ASN A 371 10.44 -2.50 3.68
C ASN A 371 10.64 -1.21 4.53
N ARG A 372 11.67 -1.15 5.36
CA ARG A 372 11.86 -0.07 6.34
C ARG A 372 13.01 0.88 6.02
N LEU A 373 13.54 0.86 4.78
CA LEU A 373 14.71 1.69 4.43
C LEU A 373 14.40 3.20 4.49
N ALA A 374 13.19 3.61 4.09
CA ALA A 374 12.71 4.99 4.19
C ALA A 374 11.17 5.00 4.33
N PRO A 375 10.59 4.56 5.47
CA PRO A 375 9.17 4.25 5.56
C PRO A 375 8.26 5.46 5.35
N HIS A 376 8.60 6.64 5.89
CA HIS A 376 7.81 7.86 5.68
C HIS A 376 7.85 8.34 4.24
N TYR A 377 9.03 8.26 3.61
CA TYR A 377 9.18 8.60 2.20
C TYR A 377 8.37 7.66 1.30
N ALA A 378 8.44 6.34 1.55
CA ALA A 378 7.65 5.35 0.83
C ALA A 378 6.14 5.56 1.02
N SER A 379 5.68 5.80 2.25
CA SER A 379 4.28 6.10 2.55
C SER A 379 3.79 7.38 1.88
N TYR A 380 4.64 8.43 1.83
CA TYR A 380 4.33 9.65 1.08
C TYR A 380 4.21 9.37 -0.42
N THR A 381 5.16 8.62 -0.98
CA THR A 381 5.16 8.21 -2.41
C THR A 381 3.90 7.45 -2.79
N LEU A 382 3.42 6.52 -1.94
CA LEU A 382 2.17 5.79 -2.18
C LEU A 382 0.95 6.72 -2.20
N ARG A 383 0.89 7.71 -1.28
CA ARG A 383 -0.19 8.71 -1.26
C ARG A 383 -0.14 9.62 -2.49
N GLU A 384 1.04 10.06 -2.91
CA GLU A 384 1.25 10.86 -4.12
C GLU A 384 0.78 10.08 -5.35
N LEU A 385 1.22 8.82 -5.52
CA LEU A 385 0.84 7.96 -6.63
C LEU A 385 -0.68 7.71 -6.68
N ALA A 386 -1.29 7.41 -5.54
CA ALA A 386 -2.73 7.17 -5.45
C ALA A 386 -3.54 8.40 -5.85
N ASN A 387 -3.09 9.61 -5.44
CA ASN A 387 -3.70 10.87 -5.84
C ASN A 387 -3.55 11.15 -7.34
N ASP A 388 -2.35 10.93 -7.91
CA ASP A 388 -2.07 11.18 -9.33
C ASP A 388 -2.83 10.22 -10.25
N LEU A 389 -3.01 8.96 -9.83
CA LEU A 389 -3.78 7.94 -10.56
C LEU A 389 -5.28 7.96 -10.22
N HIS A 390 -5.73 8.77 -9.23
CA HIS A 390 -7.11 8.82 -8.75
C HIS A 390 -7.67 7.47 -8.28
N VAL A 391 -6.84 6.67 -7.58
CA VAL A 391 -7.18 5.37 -7.02
C VAL A 391 -6.95 5.34 -5.51
N ARG A 392 -7.46 4.31 -4.82
CA ARG A 392 -7.14 4.07 -3.41
C ARG A 392 -5.76 3.44 -3.29
N ILE A 393 -5.06 3.67 -2.18
CA ILE A 393 -3.74 3.05 -1.91
C ILE A 393 -3.84 1.52 -1.96
N THR A 394 -4.94 0.95 -1.42
CA THR A 394 -5.18 -0.51 -1.44
C THR A 394 -5.26 -1.10 -2.86
N ASP A 395 -5.65 -0.30 -3.84
CA ASP A 395 -5.79 -0.75 -5.23
C ASP A 395 -4.43 -0.78 -5.96
N LEU A 396 -3.36 -0.33 -5.31
CA LEU A 396 -2.00 -0.28 -5.86
C LEU A 396 -1.22 -1.59 -5.70
N SER A 397 -1.65 -2.51 -4.84
CA SER A 397 -0.86 -3.67 -4.39
C SER A 397 -0.36 -4.54 -5.55
N ARG A 398 -1.24 -4.87 -6.51
CA ARG A 398 -0.93 -5.75 -7.64
C ARG A 398 -1.13 -5.05 -8.98
N THR A 399 -0.50 -3.89 -9.13
CA THR A 399 -0.57 -3.12 -10.37
C THR A 399 0.59 -3.40 -11.32
N GLY A 400 1.65 -4.06 -10.85
CA GLY A 400 2.90 -4.23 -11.59
C GLY A 400 3.65 -2.91 -11.82
N LEU A 401 3.36 -1.88 -11.02
CA LEU A 401 3.98 -0.57 -11.20
C LEU A 401 5.38 -0.52 -10.56
N HIS A 402 6.32 0.03 -11.30
CA HIS A 402 7.66 0.34 -10.86
C HIS A 402 7.78 1.87 -10.70
N VAL A 403 7.82 2.33 -9.45
CA VAL A 403 7.80 3.75 -9.08
C VAL A 403 9.22 4.21 -8.76
N TYR A 404 9.82 4.99 -9.64
CA TYR A 404 11.17 5.54 -9.47
C TYR A 404 11.07 6.90 -8.83
N THR A 405 11.67 7.04 -7.66
CA THR A 405 11.60 8.27 -6.87
C THR A 405 12.86 9.13 -7.02
N SER A 406 12.81 10.31 -6.42
CA SER A 406 13.95 11.22 -6.30
C SER A 406 14.71 11.07 -4.98
N LEU A 407 14.38 10.07 -4.15
CA LEU A 407 15.02 9.81 -2.88
C LEU A 407 16.53 9.58 -3.04
N ASP A 408 17.32 10.33 -2.31
CA ASP A 408 18.71 10.00 -2.02
C ASP A 408 18.77 9.22 -0.72
N LEU A 409 18.88 7.88 -0.81
CA LEU A 409 18.85 7.00 0.36
C LEU A 409 20.05 7.23 1.29
N ASN A 410 21.21 7.60 0.74
CA ASN A 410 22.39 7.90 1.56
C ASN A 410 22.19 9.20 2.34
N LEU A 411 21.71 10.26 1.70
CA LEU A 411 21.35 11.51 2.37
C LEU A 411 20.28 11.28 3.43
N GLN A 412 19.21 10.53 3.10
CA GLN A 412 18.13 10.14 4.02
C GLN A 412 18.67 9.50 5.31
N ASN A 413 19.54 8.53 5.17
CA ASN A 413 20.10 7.79 6.31
C ASN A 413 21.05 8.65 7.16
N ASN A 414 21.86 9.49 6.51
CA ASN A 414 22.77 10.39 7.22
C ASN A 414 22.00 11.47 7.98
N VAL A 415 20.97 12.06 7.37
CA VAL A 415 20.09 13.06 7.99
C VAL A 415 19.33 12.46 9.17
N LEU A 416 18.78 11.23 9.01
CA LEU A 416 18.13 10.54 10.13
C LEU A 416 19.06 10.32 11.31
N LYS A 417 20.26 9.82 11.04
CA LYS A 417 21.28 9.59 12.08
C LYS A 417 21.72 10.87 12.79
N ASP A 418 21.88 11.95 12.05
CA ASP A 418 22.23 13.26 12.60
C ASP A 418 21.09 13.81 13.47
N ALA A 419 19.85 13.77 12.98
CA ALA A 419 18.68 14.17 13.76
C ALA A 419 18.54 13.36 15.06
N GLN A 420 18.76 12.03 15.01
CA GLN A 420 18.77 11.17 16.19
C GLN A 420 19.81 11.60 17.21
N LYS A 421 21.02 11.93 16.75
CA LYS A 421 22.11 12.41 17.62
C LYS A 421 21.73 13.71 18.31
N HIS A 422 21.30 14.73 17.56
CA HIS A 422 20.93 16.04 18.13
C HIS A 422 19.75 15.93 19.11
N ILE A 423 18.73 15.15 18.79
CA ILE A 423 17.61 14.94 19.73
C ILE A 423 18.05 14.20 20.98
N ALA A 424 18.94 13.21 20.88
CA ALA A 424 19.46 12.51 22.06
C ALA A 424 20.26 13.45 23.00
N GLU A 425 21.00 14.41 22.44
CA GLU A 425 21.73 15.44 23.22
C GLU A 425 20.77 16.43 23.92
N MET A 426 19.66 16.80 23.26
CA MET A 426 18.68 17.78 23.76
C MET A 426 17.58 17.18 24.64
N SER A 427 17.32 15.87 24.53
CA SER A 427 16.13 15.22 25.09
C SER A 427 15.96 15.41 26.61
N ARG A 428 17.03 15.27 27.39
CA ARG A 428 16.97 15.35 28.86
C ARG A 428 16.85 16.76 29.37
N SER A 429 17.57 17.71 28.75
CA SER A 429 17.62 19.11 29.21
C SER A 429 16.43 19.94 28.74
N HIS A 430 15.86 19.58 27.59
CA HIS A 430 14.86 20.40 26.94
C HIS A 430 13.52 19.69 26.71
N ASN A 431 13.34 18.46 27.21
CA ASN A 431 12.10 17.68 26.97
C ASN A 431 11.73 17.62 25.47
N MET A 432 12.71 17.30 24.64
CA MET A 432 12.56 17.21 23.18
C MET A 432 12.73 15.76 22.74
N SER A 433 11.76 15.19 22.02
CA SER A 433 11.74 13.75 21.73
C SER A 433 11.75 13.41 20.24
N ASN A 434 11.53 14.38 19.34
CA ASN A 434 11.42 14.10 17.92
C ASN A 434 11.90 15.24 17.03
N ALA A 435 12.27 14.91 15.79
CA ALA A 435 12.51 15.86 14.70
C ALA A 435 12.00 15.32 13.37
N ALA A 436 11.66 16.25 12.46
CA ALA A 436 11.32 15.96 11.09
C ALA A 436 12.13 16.85 10.15
N VAL A 437 12.56 16.30 9.01
CA VAL A 437 13.41 16.97 8.03
C VAL A 437 12.88 16.73 6.62
N VAL A 438 12.88 17.79 5.80
CA VAL A 438 12.57 17.74 4.37
C VAL A 438 13.66 18.44 3.59
N VAL A 439 14.15 17.81 2.53
CA VAL A 439 15.12 18.39 1.57
C VAL A 439 14.51 18.41 0.18
N ILE A 440 14.46 19.57 -0.45
CA ILE A 440 13.92 19.79 -1.80
C ILE A 440 15.00 20.37 -2.70
N ASP A 441 15.18 19.80 -3.88
CA ASP A 441 15.99 20.31 -4.97
C ASP A 441 15.27 21.51 -5.62
N ASN A 442 15.89 22.69 -5.58
CA ASN A 442 15.30 23.93 -6.05
C ASN A 442 15.15 24.00 -7.58
N HIS A 443 15.92 23.22 -8.34
CA HIS A 443 15.91 23.25 -9.80
C HIS A 443 14.77 22.43 -10.38
N THR A 444 14.36 21.36 -9.67
CA THR A 444 13.41 20.39 -10.17
C THR A 444 12.13 20.27 -9.34
N GLY A 445 12.16 20.68 -8.06
CA GLY A 445 11.11 20.39 -7.08
C GLY A 445 11.19 18.98 -6.49
N ALA A 446 12.20 18.20 -6.85
CA ALA A 446 12.38 16.83 -6.39
C ALA A 446 12.64 16.78 -4.87
N ILE A 447 11.88 15.95 -4.17
CA ILE A 447 12.06 15.70 -2.74
C ILE A 447 13.18 14.68 -2.58
N ARG A 448 14.35 15.12 -2.05
CA ARG A 448 15.54 14.27 -1.88
C ARG A 448 15.51 13.45 -0.59
N THR A 449 14.78 13.94 0.43
CA THR A 449 14.73 13.35 1.77
C THR A 449 13.43 13.73 2.47
N ILE A 450 12.81 12.76 3.18
CA ILE A 450 11.74 12.96 4.15
C ILE A 450 12.07 12.12 5.40
N VAL A 451 12.48 12.77 6.46
CA VAL A 451 12.50 12.21 7.80
C VAL A 451 11.25 12.70 8.53
N GLY A 452 10.25 11.85 8.70
CA GLY A 452 8.99 12.23 9.35
C GLY A 452 9.00 11.98 10.86
N ASN A 453 9.92 11.11 11.32
CA ASN A 453 10.13 10.76 12.72
C ASN A 453 11.54 10.19 12.87
N ILE A 454 12.22 10.49 14.00
CA ILE A 454 13.57 9.97 14.24
C ILE A 454 13.59 8.49 14.67
N ASP A 455 12.46 7.95 15.11
CA ASP A 455 12.30 6.52 15.44
C ASP A 455 11.07 5.94 14.71
N PRO A 456 11.21 5.62 13.42
CA PRO A 456 10.12 5.04 12.65
C PRO A 456 9.78 3.60 13.07
N SER A 457 10.59 2.98 13.95
CA SER A 457 10.32 1.64 14.47
C SER A 457 9.49 1.66 15.76
N ASN A 458 9.22 2.82 16.33
CA ASN A 458 8.44 2.94 17.56
C ASN A 458 6.98 2.50 17.33
N PRO A 459 6.47 1.51 18.11
CA PRO A 459 5.14 0.93 17.87
C PRO A 459 3.97 1.88 18.18
N THR A 460 4.23 2.98 18.91
CA THR A 460 3.19 3.92 19.33
C THR A 460 3.05 5.11 18.39
N TYR A 461 4.16 5.64 17.90
CA TYR A 461 4.18 6.88 17.13
C TYR A 461 5.15 6.86 15.94
N GLY A 462 5.83 5.74 15.69
CA GLY A 462 6.82 5.63 14.60
C GLY A 462 6.21 5.84 13.22
N ASP A 463 4.99 5.41 13.01
CA ASP A 463 4.27 5.56 11.74
C ASP A 463 3.76 6.98 11.49
N PHE A 464 3.72 7.84 12.52
CA PHE A 464 3.27 9.22 12.36
C PHE A 464 4.35 10.09 11.71
N ASP A 465 4.10 10.45 10.47
CA ASP A 465 4.96 11.31 9.66
C ASP A 465 4.66 12.79 9.92
N VAL A 466 5.41 13.40 10.83
CA VAL A 466 5.26 14.82 11.18
C VAL A 466 5.49 15.72 9.96
N ALA A 467 6.37 15.33 9.05
CA ALA A 467 6.73 16.14 7.90
C ALA A 467 5.55 16.34 6.92
N THR A 468 4.72 15.30 6.73
CA THR A 468 3.66 15.31 5.70
C THR A 468 2.25 15.22 6.25
N GLN A 469 2.06 14.78 7.51
CA GLN A 469 0.77 14.63 8.18
C GLN A 469 0.56 15.60 9.33
N GLY A 470 1.64 15.98 10.02
CA GLY A 470 1.59 16.84 11.20
C GLY A 470 1.32 18.31 10.85
N TYR A 471 0.24 18.87 11.39
CA TYR A 471 0.01 20.31 11.37
C TYR A 471 0.63 20.91 12.63
N ARG A 472 1.72 21.64 12.48
CA ARG A 472 2.51 22.24 13.56
C ARG A 472 2.59 23.76 13.37
N GLN A 473 2.63 24.50 14.48
CA GLN A 473 2.69 25.96 14.44
C GLN A 473 4.08 26.44 14.02
N PRO A 474 4.22 27.10 12.84
CA PRO A 474 5.53 27.45 12.27
C PRO A 474 6.23 28.58 13.03
N GLY A 475 5.57 29.22 13.96
CA GLY A 475 6.14 30.36 14.68
C GLY A 475 6.59 31.47 13.72
N SER A 476 7.67 32.11 14.04
CA SER A 476 8.25 33.20 13.24
C SER A 476 8.76 32.78 11.85
N SER A 477 8.79 31.49 11.50
CA SER A 477 9.10 31.06 10.15
C SER A 477 7.98 31.41 9.15
N PHE A 478 6.80 31.83 9.62
CA PHE A 478 5.73 32.36 8.79
C PHE A 478 5.95 33.82 8.34
N LYS A 479 6.77 34.61 9.07
CA LYS A 479 7.00 36.05 8.78
C LYS A 479 7.46 36.36 7.34
N PRO A 480 8.35 35.58 6.71
CA PRO A 480 8.80 35.89 5.34
C PRO A 480 7.67 36.01 4.31
N TYR A 481 6.53 35.32 4.48
CA TYR A 481 5.37 35.43 3.58
C TYR A 481 4.72 36.81 3.67
N ILE A 482 4.62 37.39 4.88
CA ILE A 482 4.09 38.74 5.11
C ILE A 482 5.02 39.79 4.51
N TYR A 483 6.33 39.61 4.75
CA TYR A 483 7.34 40.50 4.21
C TYR A 483 7.43 40.41 2.67
N ALA A 484 7.32 39.22 2.10
CA ALA A 484 7.25 39.02 0.65
C ALA A 484 6.04 39.74 0.04
N THR A 485 4.88 39.64 0.71
CA THR A 485 3.68 40.39 0.30
C THR A 485 3.94 41.90 0.30
N ALA A 486 4.53 42.39 1.37
CA ALA A 486 4.85 43.82 1.51
C ALA A 486 5.86 44.29 0.44
N PHE A 487 6.90 43.51 0.20
CA PHE A 487 7.92 43.85 -0.84
C PHE A 487 7.32 43.77 -2.26
N ASN A 488 6.40 42.83 -2.48
CA ASN A 488 5.68 42.73 -3.75
C ASN A 488 4.74 43.93 -3.98
N MET A 489 4.26 44.58 -2.91
CA MET A 489 3.49 45.83 -2.93
C MET A 489 4.38 47.07 -3.02
N GLY A 490 5.70 46.94 -3.09
CA GLY A 490 6.64 48.07 -3.23
C GLY A 490 7.19 48.65 -1.92
N ILE A 491 6.88 48.03 -0.77
CA ILE A 491 7.50 48.38 0.53
C ILE A 491 8.97 47.93 0.47
N SER A 492 9.92 48.82 0.88
CA SER A 492 11.34 48.49 0.88
C SER A 492 11.78 47.82 2.20
N PRO A 493 12.75 46.90 2.16
CA PRO A 493 13.43 46.41 3.37
C PRO A 493 14.04 47.50 4.24
N GLY A 494 14.50 48.58 3.64
CA GLY A 494 15.08 49.74 4.35
C GLY A 494 14.08 50.69 4.95
N GLN A 495 12.77 50.55 4.66
CA GLN A 495 11.75 51.40 5.28
C GLN A 495 11.66 51.11 6.79
N THR A 496 11.55 52.18 7.60
CA THR A 496 11.47 52.00 9.06
C THR A 496 10.04 51.90 9.58
N VAL A 497 9.91 51.22 10.70
CA VAL A 497 8.69 51.06 11.49
C VAL A 497 9.04 51.24 12.96
N LEU A 498 8.14 51.85 13.71
CA LEU A 498 8.31 51.99 15.17
C LEU A 498 8.04 50.64 15.86
N ASP A 499 9.06 50.05 16.45
CA ASP A 499 8.96 48.96 17.41
C ASP A 499 8.67 49.54 18.79
N GLY A 500 7.43 49.56 19.19
CA GLY A 500 6.92 50.18 20.41
C GLY A 500 5.53 49.66 20.70
N PRO A 501 4.91 50.00 21.86
CA PRO A 501 3.66 49.49 22.31
C PRO A 501 2.59 49.41 21.21
N LEU A 502 1.91 48.28 21.14
CA LEU A 502 0.83 48.03 20.17
C LEU A 502 -0.32 47.29 20.81
N VAL A 503 -1.52 47.79 20.58
CA VAL A 503 -2.75 47.12 20.96
C VAL A 503 -3.59 46.89 19.71
N VAL A 504 -3.95 45.67 19.45
CA VAL A 504 -4.68 45.24 18.24
C VAL A 504 -6.07 44.76 18.64
N GLY A 505 -7.11 45.34 18.03
CA GLY A 505 -8.49 44.85 18.13
C GLY A 505 -9.21 45.20 19.43
N PHE A 506 -10.19 46.09 19.31
CA PHE A 506 -11.22 46.36 20.32
C PHE A 506 -12.59 46.10 19.69
N CYS A 507 -12.82 44.94 19.08
CA CYS A 507 -14.15 44.69 18.58
C CYS A 507 -14.73 43.38 19.13
N CYS A 508 -16.04 43.36 19.26
CA CYS A 508 -16.84 42.14 19.39
C CYS A 508 -16.66 41.34 20.69
N GLY A 509 -16.27 41.99 21.79
CA GLY A 509 -16.21 41.36 23.13
C GLY A 509 -14.99 40.42 23.35
N LEU A 510 -14.04 40.37 22.43
CA LEU A 510 -12.80 39.64 22.60
C LEU A 510 -11.74 40.53 23.28
N PRO A 511 -10.89 40.00 24.15
CA PRO A 511 -9.80 40.75 24.73
C PRO A 511 -8.83 41.27 23.65
N PRO A 512 -8.27 42.48 23.83
CA PRO A 512 -7.31 43.02 22.88
C PRO A 512 -6.04 42.17 22.79
N TYR A 513 -5.54 41.97 21.59
CA TYR A 513 -4.25 41.32 21.39
C TYR A 513 -3.10 42.33 21.55
N ILE A 514 -2.22 42.08 22.49
CA ILE A 514 -1.05 42.93 22.79
C ILE A 514 0.22 42.12 22.48
N PRO A 515 0.82 42.30 21.29
CA PRO A 515 2.05 41.59 20.92
C PRO A 515 3.26 42.12 21.70
N HIS A 516 4.14 41.20 22.11
CA HIS A 516 5.43 41.52 22.70
C HIS A 516 6.56 40.91 21.83
N ASN A 517 7.73 41.54 21.80
CA ASN A 517 8.95 40.94 21.29
C ASN A 517 9.40 39.82 22.24
N TYR A 518 10.22 38.88 21.74
CA TYR A 518 10.68 37.73 22.52
C TYR A 518 11.52 38.16 23.73
N ASP A 519 12.36 39.18 23.57
CA ASP A 519 13.21 39.80 24.60
C ASP A 519 12.47 40.77 25.53
N LEU A 520 11.16 40.95 25.34
CA LEU A 520 10.27 41.85 26.09
C LEU A 520 10.64 43.33 26.02
N HIS A 521 11.52 43.72 25.06
CA HIS A 521 11.97 45.11 24.88
C HIS A 521 11.37 45.75 23.61
N TYR A 522 11.38 47.07 23.58
CA TYR A 522 11.05 47.90 22.42
C TYR A 522 12.34 48.54 21.85
N HIS A 523 12.52 48.47 20.53
CA HIS A 523 13.74 48.90 19.86
C HIS A 523 13.62 50.27 19.13
N GLY A 524 12.49 50.95 19.30
CA GLY A 524 12.26 52.21 18.63
C GLY A 524 12.11 52.07 17.11
N TYR A 525 12.61 53.01 16.32
CA TYR A 525 12.52 52.89 14.87
C TYR A 525 13.55 51.91 14.33
N VAL A 526 13.08 50.83 13.72
CA VAL A 526 13.90 49.80 13.07
C VAL A 526 13.52 49.63 11.61
N SER A 527 14.48 49.25 10.75
CA SER A 527 14.16 48.92 9.36
C SER A 527 13.46 47.57 9.29
N TYR A 528 12.62 47.32 8.24
CA TYR A 528 12.03 46.02 8.02
C TYR A 528 13.06 44.90 7.82
N ARG A 529 14.22 45.21 7.24
CA ARG A 529 15.38 44.28 7.19
C ARG A 529 15.79 43.84 8.60
N TYR A 530 16.10 44.78 9.46
CA TYR A 530 16.57 44.52 10.80
C TYR A 530 15.49 43.76 11.64
N ALA A 531 14.22 44.18 11.50
CA ALA A 531 13.10 43.58 12.17
C ALA A 531 12.85 42.10 11.74
N LEU A 532 12.96 41.77 10.44
CA LEU A 532 12.79 40.39 9.97
C LEU A 532 13.97 39.50 10.40
N GLN A 533 15.21 40.03 10.29
CA GLN A 533 16.41 39.29 10.65
C GLN A 533 16.49 38.95 12.15
N ASN A 534 16.10 39.88 13.02
CA ASN A 534 16.05 39.68 14.46
C ASN A 534 14.67 39.19 14.94
N SER A 535 13.82 38.82 14.01
CA SER A 535 12.55 38.18 14.31
C SER A 535 11.56 38.97 15.19
N PHE A 536 11.67 40.35 15.22
CA PHE A 536 10.81 41.16 16.06
C PHE A 536 9.33 40.99 15.71
N ASN A 537 8.50 40.88 16.77
CA ASN A 537 7.10 40.58 16.62
C ASN A 537 6.25 41.83 16.28
N ILE A 538 6.45 42.94 17.01
CA ILE A 538 5.62 44.12 16.86
C ILE A 538 5.75 44.74 15.46
N PRO A 539 6.95 44.93 14.88
CA PRO A 539 7.12 45.38 13.52
C PRO A 539 6.41 44.47 12.49
N ALA A 540 6.46 43.16 12.68
CA ALA A 540 5.83 42.18 11.80
C ALA A 540 4.29 42.24 11.89
N VAL A 541 3.70 42.41 13.09
CA VAL A 541 2.24 42.61 13.27
C VAL A 541 1.83 43.95 12.58
N LYS A 542 2.58 45.02 12.78
CA LYS A 542 2.28 46.31 12.10
C LYS A 542 2.37 46.19 10.57
N LEU A 543 3.32 45.39 10.06
CA LEU A 543 3.41 45.12 8.63
C LEU A 543 2.21 44.31 8.13
N LEU A 544 1.78 43.28 8.87
CA LEU A 544 0.58 42.51 8.53
C LEU A 544 -0.68 43.40 8.54
N MET A 545 -0.83 44.26 9.52
CA MET A 545 -1.93 45.27 9.53
C MET A 545 -1.95 46.14 8.28
N ARG A 546 -0.77 46.47 7.76
CA ARG A 546 -0.60 47.31 6.55
C ARG A 546 -0.91 46.55 5.24
N VAL A 547 -0.49 45.27 5.13
CA VAL A 547 -0.69 44.49 3.90
C VAL A 547 -2.03 43.74 3.89
N GLY A 548 -2.62 43.48 5.05
CA GLY A 548 -3.85 42.72 5.21
C GLY A 548 -3.64 41.21 5.40
N VAL A 549 -4.46 40.61 6.23
CA VAL A 549 -4.43 39.17 6.54
C VAL A 549 -4.65 38.33 5.29
N ASP A 550 -5.72 38.62 4.54
CA ASP A 550 -6.10 37.84 3.36
C ASP A 550 -5.02 37.90 2.26
N GLN A 551 -4.43 39.07 2.03
CA GLN A 551 -3.41 39.24 1.02
C GLN A 551 -2.11 38.49 1.36
N ALA A 552 -1.72 38.52 2.64
CA ALA A 552 -0.56 37.78 3.11
C ALA A 552 -0.79 36.25 3.05
N LEU A 553 -2.00 35.79 3.44
CA LEU A 553 -2.39 34.38 3.33
C LEU A 553 -2.42 33.93 1.87
N GLN A 554 -3.01 34.72 0.97
CA GLN A 554 -3.03 34.43 -0.47
C GLN A 554 -1.62 34.28 -1.05
N THR A 555 -0.68 35.14 -0.63
CA THR A 555 0.72 35.01 -1.04
C THR A 555 1.30 33.66 -0.59
N ALA A 556 1.13 33.29 0.68
CA ALA A 556 1.59 32.00 1.19
C ALA A 556 0.97 30.82 0.44
N GLN A 557 -0.35 30.86 0.18
CA GLN A 557 -1.05 29.81 -0.57
C GLN A 557 -0.55 29.67 -2.01
N THR A 558 -0.36 30.78 -2.72
CA THR A 558 0.17 30.72 -4.10
C THR A 558 1.59 30.20 -4.17
N MET A 559 2.38 30.36 -3.10
CA MET A 559 3.72 29.82 -2.97
C MET A 559 3.73 28.32 -2.61
N GLY A 560 2.60 27.75 -2.20
CA GLY A 560 2.48 26.31 -1.93
C GLY A 560 1.89 25.93 -0.57
N LEU A 561 1.68 26.87 0.32
CA LEU A 561 1.14 26.63 1.66
C LEU A 561 -0.40 26.56 1.61
N THR A 562 -0.89 25.54 0.87
CA THR A 562 -2.33 25.44 0.53
C THR A 562 -3.17 24.83 1.65
N THR A 563 -2.55 24.11 2.59
CA THR A 563 -3.23 23.45 3.71
C THR A 563 -2.76 24.04 5.03
N TYR A 564 -3.71 24.40 5.89
CA TYR A 564 -3.44 24.93 7.23
C TYR A 564 -4.60 24.63 8.18
N THR A 565 -4.33 24.70 9.47
CA THR A 565 -5.34 24.62 10.53
C THR A 565 -5.38 25.96 11.31
N GLY A 566 -6.51 26.24 11.93
CA GLY A 566 -6.71 27.50 12.65
C GLY A 566 -7.38 28.60 11.83
N THR A 567 -7.69 29.73 12.47
CA THR A 567 -8.39 30.87 11.85
C THR A 567 -7.40 31.99 11.52
N PRO A 568 -7.28 32.40 10.25
CA PRO A 568 -6.41 33.52 9.87
C PRO A 568 -6.80 34.82 10.57
N ASN A 569 -5.84 35.40 11.26
CA ASN A 569 -5.95 36.69 11.92
C ASN A 569 -4.56 37.30 12.14
N TYR A 570 -4.42 38.38 12.89
CA TYR A 570 -3.14 39.05 13.10
C TYR A 570 -2.09 38.20 13.85
N THR A 571 -2.50 37.16 14.59
CA THR A 571 -1.57 36.24 15.26
C THR A 571 -0.87 35.29 14.29
N MET A 572 -1.37 35.16 13.03
CA MET A 572 -0.73 34.32 12.02
C MET A 572 0.69 34.75 11.70
N VAL A 573 1.06 36.02 11.94
CA VAL A 573 2.44 36.52 11.77
C VAL A 573 3.42 35.86 12.73
N LEU A 574 2.90 35.37 13.87
CA LEU A 574 3.63 34.59 14.88
C LEU A 574 3.45 33.09 14.67
N GLY A 575 2.83 32.68 13.57
CA GLY A 575 2.66 31.28 13.21
C GLY A 575 1.56 30.58 13.99
N SER A 576 0.44 31.24 14.30
CA SER A 576 -0.71 30.59 14.96
C SER A 576 -1.46 29.59 14.07
N LEU A 577 -1.24 29.61 12.76
CA LEU A 577 -1.77 28.62 11.82
C LEU A 577 -0.89 27.39 11.82
N GLY A 578 -1.47 26.20 12.07
CA GLY A 578 -0.73 24.95 11.93
C GLY A 578 -0.50 24.62 10.46
N VAL A 579 0.74 24.31 10.07
CA VAL A 579 1.14 23.97 8.69
C VAL A 579 1.97 22.69 8.68
N ARG A 580 2.03 22.01 7.54
CA ARG A 580 2.90 20.84 7.36
C ARG A 580 4.32 21.29 7.01
N LEU A 581 5.32 20.55 7.49
CA LEU A 581 6.72 20.86 7.21
C LEU A 581 7.02 20.82 5.71
N LEU A 582 6.53 19.81 4.99
CA LEU A 582 6.73 19.71 3.55
C LEU A 582 6.17 20.92 2.81
N ASP A 583 4.95 21.37 3.13
CA ASP A 583 4.32 22.52 2.47
C ASP A 583 5.10 23.82 2.74
N ASN A 584 5.57 24.00 3.98
CA ASN A 584 6.37 25.15 4.36
C ASN A 584 7.74 25.13 3.64
N THR A 585 8.39 23.95 3.54
CA THR A 585 9.65 23.78 2.82
C THR A 585 9.48 24.08 1.32
N ALA A 586 8.42 23.55 0.71
CA ALA A 586 8.10 23.81 -0.70
C ALA A 586 7.77 25.29 -0.98
N ALA A 587 7.12 25.97 -0.03
CA ALA A 587 6.87 27.40 -0.16
C ALA A 587 8.17 28.23 -0.05
N TYR A 588 9.12 27.83 0.81
CA TYR A 588 10.43 28.46 0.90
C TYR A 588 11.28 28.26 -0.36
N SER A 589 11.17 27.10 -1.05
CA SER A 589 11.86 26.86 -2.32
C SER A 589 11.46 27.89 -3.40
N THR A 590 10.25 28.47 -3.30
CA THR A 590 9.81 29.56 -4.17
C THR A 590 10.66 30.84 -4.00
N PHE A 591 11.20 31.10 -2.82
CA PHE A 591 12.17 32.21 -2.64
C PHE A 591 13.50 31.86 -3.30
N ALA A 592 14.01 30.65 -3.12
CA ALA A 592 15.26 30.15 -3.69
C ALA A 592 15.29 30.28 -5.23
N THR A 593 14.16 29.94 -5.86
CA THR A 593 13.97 29.95 -7.32
C THR A 593 13.70 31.38 -7.90
N GLY A 594 13.82 32.43 -7.07
CA GLY A 594 13.53 33.81 -7.48
C GLY A 594 12.04 34.02 -7.79
N GLY A 595 11.14 33.38 -7.10
CA GLY A 595 9.68 33.54 -7.18
C GLY A 595 8.97 32.60 -8.14
N ILE A 596 9.60 31.50 -8.54
CA ILE A 596 8.98 30.44 -9.34
C ILE A 596 8.60 29.28 -8.41
N ARG A 597 7.35 28.94 -8.33
CA ARG A 597 6.90 27.72 -7.64
C ARG A 597 7.02 26.52 -8.55
N ILE A 598 7.89 25.58 -8.21
CA ILE A 598 7.96 24.24 -8.78
C ILE A 598 7.24 23.29 -7.81
N PRO A 599 6.23 22.51 -8.24
CA PRO A 599 5.55 21.58 -7.34
C PRO A 599 6.53 20.56 -6.75
N PRO A 600 6.52 20.34 -5.42
CA PRO A 600 7.35 19.29 -4.83
C PRO A 600 6.82 17.93 -5.26
N HIS A 601 7.70 16.97 -5.53
CA HIS A 601 7.35 15.62 -5.92
C HIS A 601 8.38 14.59 -5.42
N ALA A 602 7.90 13.46 -4.95
CA ALA A 602 8.74 12.31 -4.63
C ALA A 602 8.94 11.41 -5.85
N ILE A 603 7.93 11.29 -6.70
CA ILE A 603 7.94 10.43 -7.89
C ILE A 603 8.64 11.14 -9.05
N SER A 604 9.74 10.57 -9.55
CA SER A 604 10.41 11.04 -10.77
C SER A 604 9.70 10.54 -12.03
N TYR A 605 9.43 9.24 -12.08
CA TYR A 605 8.65 8.60 -13.15
C TYR A 605 8.11 7.25 -12.70
N VAL A 606 7.06 6.76 -13.40
CA VAL A 606 6.46 5.44 -13.17
C VAL A 606 6.52 4.64 -14.46
N ARG A 607 6.88 3.36 -14.35
CA ARG A 607 6.78 2.38 -15.42
C ARG A 607 5.71 1.36 -15.10
N ASP A 608 5.05 0.84 -16.14
CA ASP A 608 4.22 -0.35 -16.04
C ASP A 608 5.07 -1.63 -16.02
N GLN A 609 4.44 -2.78 -15.85
CA GLN A 609 5.09 -4.10 -15.83
C GLN A 609 5.85 -4.42 -17.14
N ALA A 610 5.43 -3.85 -18.26
CA ALA A 610 6.10 -3.99 -19.56
C ALA A 610 7.32 -3.05 -19.70
N GLY A 611 7.60 -2.21 -18.68
CA GLY A 611 8.73 -1.27 -18.67
C GLY A 611 8.44 0.06 -19.37
N LYS A 612 7.23 0.29 -19.88
CA LYS A 612 6.82 1.53 -20.52
C LYS A 612 6.62 2.63 -19.47
N VAL A 613 7.17 3.82 -19.72
CA VAL A 613 6.93 5.00 -18.85
C VAL A 613 5.50 5.49 -19.06
N ILE A 614 4.69 5.46 -18.00
CA ILE A 614 3.28 5.90 -17.98
C ILE A 614 3.07 7.25 -17.29
N PHE A 615 4.01 7.66 -16.45
CA PHE A 615 4.00 8.95 -15.75
C PHE A 615 5.41 9.51 -15.66
N ARG A 616 5.54 10.84 -15.68
CA ARG A 616 6.78 11.58 -15.38
C ARG A 616 6.42 12.89 -14.70
N ALA A 617 7.07 13.17 -13.57
CA ALA A 617 6.85 14.41 -12.82
C ALA A 617 7.22 15.66 -13.65
N PRO A 618 6.42 16.72 -13.54
CA PRO A 618 6.77 18.01 -14.13
C PRO A 618 7.90 18.67 -13.30
N THR A 619 8.97 19.09 -13.98
CA THR A 619 10.12 19.80 -13.38
C THR A 619 10.10 21.30 -13.66
N THR A 620 9.03 21.81 -14.26
CA THR A 620 8.87 23.23 -14.59
C THR A 620 7.88 23.90 -13.65
N GLY A 621 8.16 25.15 -13.28
CA GLY A 621 7.34 25.91 -12.34
C GLY A 621 6.66 27.12 -12.96
N LYS A 622 5.77 27.72 -12.16
CA LYS A 622 5.04 28.94 -12.48
C LYS A 622 5.50 30.08 -11.58
N ARG A 623 5.73 31.29 -12.16
CA ARG A 623 6.04 32.49 -11.37
C ARG A 623 4.82 32.89 -10.55
N VAL A 624 5.00 32.94 -9.24
CA VAL A 624 3.96 33.30 -8.25
C VAL A 624 4.34 34.49 -7.39
N LEU A 625 5.64 34.86 -7.37
CA LEU A 625 6.16 36.06 -6.71
C LEU A 625 7.02 36.86 -7.69
N SER A 626 7.01 38.20 -7.61
CA SER A 626 7.86 39.03 -8.47
C SER A 626 9.34 38.75 -8.19
N LYS A 627 10.18 38.86 -9.24
CA LYS A 627 11.65 38.76 -9.09
C LYS A 627 12.20 39.73 -8.05
N ALA A 628 11.60 40.93 -7.98
CA ALA A 628 12.01 41.98 -7.03
C ALA A 628 11.73 41.55 -5.58
N ALA A 629 10.54 41.08 -5.30
CA ALA A 629 10.18 40.65 -3.95
C ALA A 629 10.98 39.39 -3.51
N ALA A 630 11.15 38.41 -4.39
CA ALA A 630 11.97 37.23 -4.11
C ALA A 630 13.43 37.59 -3.83
N PHE A 631 14.02 38.47 -4.66
CA PHE A 631 15.36 38.99 -4.42
C PHE A 631 15.49 39.70 -3.08
N MET A 632 14.54 40.59 -2.74
CA MET A 632 14.61 41.37 -1.48
C MET A 632 14.45 40.42 -0.26
N ILE A 633 13.61 39.41 -0.31
CA ILE A 633 13.48 38.39 0.76
C ILE A 633 14.81 37.63 0.90
N THR A 634 15.34 37.10 -0.20
CA THR A 634 16.61 36.36 -0.18
C THR A 634 17.73 37.22 0.35
N ASN A 635 17.84 38.48 -0.13
CA ASN A 635 18.86 39.42 0.32
C ASN A 635 18.74 39.79 1.81
N VAL A 636 17.50 39.87 2.34
CA VAL A 636 17.30 40.07 3.78
C VAL A 636 17.68 38.80 4.52
N LEU A 637 17.14 37.62 4.19
CA LEU A 637 17.36 36.38 4.92
C LEU A 637 18.79 35.83 4.86
N SER A 638 19.61 36.30 3.90
CA SER A 638 21.04 35.95 3.80
C SER A 638 21.98 36.99 4.46
N ASP A 639 21.46 38.10 5.00
CA ASP A 639 22.25 39.16 5.63
C ASP A 639 22.60 38.77 7.07
N ASN A 640 23.72 38.05 7.23
CA ASN A 640 24.18 37.59 8.53
C ASN A 640 24.55 38.72 9.48
N GLN A 641 24.99 39.88 8.95
CA GLN A 641 25.37 41.02 9.77
C GLN A 641 24.17 41.64 10.50
N SER A 642 23.02 41.71 9.82
CA SER A 642 21.79 42.27 10.39
C SER A 642 21.17 41.40 11.48
N ARG A 643 21.49 40.06 11.57
CA ARG A 643 20.95 39.15 12.54
C ARG A 643 21.83 38.86 13.77
N VAL A 644 23.03 39.48 13.84
CA VAL A 644 23.98 39.24 14.92
C VAL A 644 23.40 39.61 16.30
N PHE A 645 22.50 40.57 16.36
CA PHE A 645 21.86 40.98 17.62
C PHE A 645 21.10 39.81 18.29
N GLU A 646 20.29 39.11 17.53
CA GLU A 646 19.43 38.00 18.07
C GLU A 646 20.18 36.67 18.12
N PHE A 647 20.99 36.36 17.08
CA PHE A 647 21.53 35.02 16.89
C PHE A 647 23.05 34.92 17.10
N GLY A 648 23.71 36.03 17.45
CA GLY A 648 25.16 36.03 17.58
C GLY A 648 25.91 35.99 16.23
N LYS A 649 27.22 36.08 16.32
CA LYS A 649 28.08 36.06 15.14
C LYS A 649 28.21 34.69 14.47
N CYS A 650 28.17 33.62 15.28
CA CYS A 650 28.38 32.25 14.90
C CYS A 650 27.12 31.43 15.22
N SER A 651 26.09 31.55 14.39
CA SER A 651 24.85 30.76 14.57
C SER A 651 24.80 29.57 13.61
N SER A 652 23.99 28.56 13.90
CA SER A 652 23.70 27.43 13.03
C SER A 652 23.03 27.82 11.69
N LEU A 653 22.67 29.10 11.52
CA LEU A 653 22.13 29.63 10.27
C LEU A 653 23.18 29.97 9.22
N LEU A 654 24.45 29.82 9.54
CA LEU A 654 25.62 30.05 8.68
C LEU A 654 26.16 28.69 8.21
N ILE A 655 26.31 28.51 6.92
CA ILE A 655 26.80 27.25 6.35
C ILE A 655 28.33 27.34 6.16
N TYR A 656 29.03 26.85 7.14
CA TYR A 656 30.49 26.71 7.11
C TYR A 656 30.87 25.25 6.96
N PRO A 657 31.80 24.87 6.08
CA PRO A 657 32.38 23.52 6.05
C PRO A 657 33.04 23.09 7.37
N ASN A 658 33.52 24.04 8.16
CA ASN A 658 34.05 23.82 9.50
C ASN A 658 33.74 25.03 10.39
N THR A 659 32.59 24.97 11.07
CA THR A 659 32.08 26.06 11.91
C THR A 659 33.03 26.46 13.01
N GLU A 660 33.67 25.49 13.67
CA GLU A 660 34.62 25.75 14.78
C GLU A 660 35.83 26.57 14.31
N LYS A 661 36.49 26.17 13.20
CA LYS A 661 37.63 26.91 12.64
C LYS A 661 37.23 28.21 11.99
N GLN A 662 36.19 28.21 11.20
CA GLN A 662 35.83 29.34 10.36
C GLN A 662 35.09 30.43 11.12
N CYS A 663 34.27 30.08 12.08
CA CYS A 663 33.52 31.07 12.86
C CYS A 663 34.20 31.43 14.16
N TYR A 664 34.54 30.48 15.00
CA TYR A 664 35.11 30.77 16.35
C TYR A 664 36.58 31.09 16.28
N ALA A 665 37.38 30.40 15.47
CA ALA A 665 38.81 30.67 15.32
C ALA A 665 39.15 31.77 14.31
N GLY A 666 38.14 32.25 13.54
CA GLY A 666 38.31 33.35 12.57
C GLY A 666 39.07 32.98 11.30
N ASP A 667 39.14 31.70 10.97
CA ASP A 667 39.69 31.23 9.71
C ASP A 667 38.78 31.70 8.54
N PRO A 668 39.31 32.40 7.50
CA PRO A 668 38.52 32.97 6.41
C PRO A 668 38.11 31.98 5.34
N GLY A 669 37.88 30.71 5.66
CA GLY A 669 37.43 29.68 4.71
C GLY A 669 36.12 30.07 4.00
N PRO A 670 35.77 29.38 2.91
CA PRO A 670 34.59 29.74 2.11
C PRO A 670 33.30 29.53 2.91
N ILE A 671 32.42 30.52 2.87
CA ILE A 671 31.06 30.44 3.43
C ILE A 671 30.12 30.15 2.26
N ARG A 672 29.24 29.16 2.39
CA ARG A 672 28.16 28.95 1.42
C ARG A 672 27.03 29.93 1.70
N PRO A 673 26.67 30.79 0.73
CA PRO A 673 25.53 31.70 0.90
C PRO A 673 24.26 30.93 1.19
N SER A 674 23.61 31.28 2.31
CA SER A 674 22.35 30.69 2.74
C SER A 674 21.38 31.76 3.22
N ALA A 675 20.11 31.57 2.95
CA ALA A 675 19.01 32.38 3.47
C ALA A 675 18.18 31.56 4.43
N ALA A 676 18.06 32.00 5.67
CA ALA A 676 17.41 31.16 6.69
C ALA A 676 16.54 31.96 7.67
N LYS A 677 15.52 31.32 8.21
CA LYS A 677 14.61 31.87 9.22
C LYS A 677 14.21 30.79 10.24
N THR A 678 14.35 31.11 11.49
CA THR A 678 13.88 30.28 12.61
C THR A 678 12.42 30.55 12.94
N GLY A 679 11.77 29.58 13.57
CA GLY A 679 10.45 29.68 14.17
C GLY A 679 10.43 29.02 15.53
N THR A 680 9.73 29.60 16.48
CA THR A 680 9.43 29.02 17.79
C THR A 680 7.96 29.33 18.07
N SER A 681 7.16 28.30 18.36
CA SER A 681 5.77 28.49 18.75
C SER A 681 5.68 28.87 20.22
N ASN A 682 4.49 29.32 20.64
CA ASN A 682 4.22 29.60 22.04
C ASN A 682 4.48 28.37 22.92
N ASP A 683 4.92 28.56 24.14
CA ASP A 683 5.22 27.51 25.13
C ASP A 683 6.32 26.52 24.64
N PHE A 684 7.15 26.92 23.67
CA PHE A 684 8.22 26.08 23.12
C PHE A 684 7.73 24.71 22.63
N ARG A 685 6.54 24.62 21.99
CA ARG A 685 6.02 23.33 21.52
C ARG A 685 6.60 22.89 20.19
N ASP A 686 6.92 23.87 19.32
CA ASP A 686 7.44 23.65 17.99
C ASP A 686 8.65 24.52 17.74
N ASN A 687 9.75 23.91 17.35
CA ASN A 687 10.96 24.55 16.88
C ASN A 687 11.11 24.34 15.38
N TRP A 688 11.39 25.42 14.65
CA TRP A 688 11.54 25.40 13.19
C TRP A 688 12.80 26.07 12.75
N THR A 689 13.47 25.51 11.75
CA THR A 689 14.47 26.22 10.96
C THR A 689 14.23 25.92 9.48
N MET A 690 13.96 26.99 8.74
CA MET A 690 13.69 26.95 7.31
C MET A 690 14.77 27.73 6.59
N GLY A 691 15.33 27.19 5.53
CA GLY A 691 16.32 27.93 4.76
C GLY A 691 16.73 27.24 3.49
N TYR A 692 17.46 27.96 2.65
CA TYR A 692 17.84 27.53 1.33
C TYR A 692 19.19 28.10 0.90
N THR A 693 19.80 27.40 -0.04
CA THR A 693 20.88 27.85 -0.90
C THR A 693 20.34 28.05 -2.31
N THR A 694 21.21 28.16 -3.32
CA THR A 694 20.80 28.12 -4.72
C THR A 694 20.28 26.76 -5.15
N ASP A 695 20.79 25.67 -4.53
CA ASP A 695 20.58 24.31 -5.00
C ASP A 695 19.49 23.58 -4.20
N TYR A 696 19.47 23.74 -2.87
CA TYR A 696 18.54 23.02 -1.99
C TYR A 696 17.77 23.94 -1.05
N THR A 697 16.55 23.52 -0.73
CA THR A 697 15.76 24.06 0.39
C THR A 697 15.58 22.97 1.44
N VAL A 698 15.96 23.31 2.67
CA VAL A 698 15.85 22.43 3.83
C VAL A 698 14.87 23.03 4.84
N GLY A 699 13.91 22.22 5.28
CA GLY A 699 13.04 22.52 6.40
C GLY A 699 13.24 21.51 7.52
N VAL A 700 13.35 21.99 8.75
CA VAL A 700 13.46 21.17 9.95
C VAL A 700 12.43 21.64 10.98
N TRP A 701 11.74 20.65 11.55
CA TRP A 701 10.93 20.79 12.76
C TRP A 701 11.53 19.93 13.86
N ALA A 702 11.53 20.43 15.10
CA ALA A 702 11.88 19.65 16.30
C ALA A 702 10.88 19.94 17.42
N GLY A 703 10.50 18.90 18.18
CA GLY A 703 9.45 19.00 19.20
C GLY A 703 9.02 17.64 19.72
N ASN A 704 7.78 17.54 20.20
CA ASN A 704 7.19 16.32 20.73
C ASN A 704 6.01 15.86 19.87
N ASN A 705 5.86 14.54 19.66
CA ASN A 705 4.75 13.97 18.88
C ASN A 705 3.38 14.33 19.48
N ASP A 706 3.27 14.31 20.80
CA ASP A 706 2.06 14.63 21.57
C ASP A 706 1.82 16.14 21.72
N ASN A 707 2.68 16.97 21.12
CA ASN A 707 2.65 18.44 21.22
C ASN A 707 2.84 18.96 22.67
N SER A 708 3.47 18.18 23.57
CA SER A 708 3.88 18.66 24.86
C SER A 708 4.96 19.74 24.76
N ALA A 709 5.00 20.66 25.72
CA ALA A 709 5.94 21.77 25.73
C ALA A 709 7.38 21.28 25.95
N MET A 710 8.31 21.85 25.21
CA MET A 710 9.76 21.76 25.48
C MET A 710 10.17 22.79 26.52
N VAL A 711 11.42 22.72 26.99
CA VAL A 711 11.95 23.59 28.06
C VAL A 711 13.04 24.49 27.49
N ASN A 712 12.77 25.82 27.46
CA ASN A 712 13.75 26.85 27.10
C ASN A 712 14.63 26.56 25.88
N VAL A 713 14.00 26.13 24.79
CA VAL A 713 14.67 25.82 23.53
C VAL A 713 14.03 26.57 22.38
N THR A 714 14.82 27.27 21.59
CA THR A 714 14.35 28.02 20.45
C THR A 714 14.65 27.31 19.13
N GLY A 715 14.08 27.81 18.02
CA GLY A 715 14.31 27.23 16.71
C GLY A 715 15.79 27.19 16.29
N VAL A 716 16.63 28.14 16.76
CA VAL A 716 18.05 28.14 16.44
C VAL A 716 18.84 27.10 17.23
N ASP A 717 18.35 26.72 18.42
CA ASP A 717 19.02 25.75 19.29
C ASP A 717 18.54 24.32 19.03
N GLY A 718 17.22 24.12 18.82
CA GLY A 718 16.63 22.79 18.62
C GLY A 718 16.71 22.33 17.15
N ALA A 719 16.08 23.04 16.24
CA ALA A 719 16.03 22.68 14.81
C ALA A 719 17.26 23.17 14.02
N GLY A 720 17.93 24.24 14.50
CA GLY A 720 19.03 24.90 13.80
C GLY A 720 20.22 23.99 13.52
N PRO A 721 20.79 23.26 14.48
CA PRO A 721 21.91 22.36 14.25
C PRO A 721 21.58 21.27 13.21
N ILE A 722 20.39 20.63 13.32
CA ILE A 722 19.94 19.63 12.36
C ILE A 722 19.83 20.24 10.95
N TRP A 723 19.30 21.46 10.83
CA TRP A 723 19.20 22.19 9.56
C TRP A 723 20.57 22.47 8.95
N HIS A 724 21.53 22.94 9.77
CA HIS A 724 22.90 23.23 9.35
C HIS A 724 23.60 21.99 8.79
N ASP A 725 23.58 20.88 9.54
CA ASP A 725 24.26 19.65 9.18
C ASP A 725 23.59 18.98 7.99
N THR A 726 22.24 18.99 7.92
CA THR A 726 21.48 18.54 6.75
C THR A 726 21.85 19.33 5.48
N MET A 727 21.96 20.68 5.59
CA MET A 727 22.35 21.51 4.45
C MET A 727 23.77 21.20 3.98
N LEU A 728 24.71 21.01 4.90
CA LEU A 728 26.08 20.60 4.57
C LEU A 728 26.13 19.26 3.85
N MET A 729 25.33 18.27 4.30
CA MET A 729 25.23 16.96 3.66
C MET A 729 24.62 17.06 2.26
N ALA A 730 23.53 17.82 2.10
CA ALA A 730 22.86 18.00 0.81
C ALA A 730 23.75 18.69 -0.21
N GLU A 731 24.59 19.61 0.24
CA GLU A 731 25.50 20.41 -0.60
C GLU A 731 26.87 19.74 -0.84
N GLN A 732 27.06 18.55 -0.31
CA GLN A 732 28.34 17.85 -0.46
C GLN A 732 28.64 17.59 -1.95
N GLY A 733 29.81 18.05 -2.41
CA GLY A 733 30.23 17.91 -3.80
C GLY A 733 29.66 18.99 -4.76
N HIS A 734 28.74 19.84 -4.31
CA HIS A 734 28.22 20.93 -5.08
C HIS A 734 29.13 22.18 -4.97
N PRO A 735 29.38 22.92 -6.07
CA PRO A 735 30.15 24.17 -6.03
C PRO A 735 29.39 25.22 -5.21
N ILE A 736 30.13 26.19 -4.66
CA ILE A 736 29.54 27.34 -3.94
C ILE A 736 29.09 28.37 -4.95
N HIS A 737 27.81 28.71 -4.95
CA HIS A 737 27.20 29.71 -5.77
C HIS A 737 26.62 30.85 -4.95
N ASP A 738 26.79 32.10 -5.42
CA ASP A 738 26.10 33.26 -4.86
C ASP A 738 24.63 33.29 -5.34
N PHE A 739 23.77 33.87 -4.52
CA PHE A 739 22.38 34.14 -4.94
C PHE A 739 22.39 35.15 -6.11
N PRO A 740 21.41 35.06 -7.04
CA PRO A 740 21.29 36.00 -8.14
C PRO A 740 21.26 37.47 -7.69
N GLY A 741 21.94 38.33 -8.39
CA GLY A 741 21.96 39.77 -8.14
C GLY A 741 20.59 40.44 -8.32
N PRO A 742 20.50 41.73 -8.01
CA PRO A 742 19.24 42.48 -8.10
C PRO A 742 18.69 42.51 -9.53
N PRO A 743 17.39 42.32 -9.75
CA PRO A 743 16.75 42.50 -11.03
C PRO A 743 16.82 43.99 -11.45
N SER A 744 16.69 44.27 -12.76
CA SER A 744 16.87 45.62 -13.35
C SER A 744 15.97 46.71 -12.77
N ASN A 745 14.82 46.33 -12.25
CA ASN A 745 13.87 47.24 -11.59
C ASN A 745 14.12 47.41 -10.07
N VAL A 746 15.21 46.88 -9.52
CA VAL A 746 15.58 47.03 -8.11
C VAL A 746 16.88 47.81 -8.00
N VAL A 747 16.86 48.89 -7.24
CA VAL A 747 17.98 49.81 -7.09
C VAL A 747 18.30 50.04 -5.61
N ARG A 748 19.57 50.25 -5.30
CA ARG A 748 20.02 50.59 -3.94
C ARG A 748 19.93 52.10 -3.74
N ARG A 749 19.26 52.54 -2.69
CA ARG A 749 19.08 53.99 -2.37
C ARG A 749 19.27 54.22 -0.88
N THR A 750 19.75 55.40 -0.54
CA THR A 750 19.77 55.91 0.82
C THR A 750 18.56 56.82 1.01
N VAL A 751 17.74 56.52 1.98
CA VAL A 751 16.51 57.27 2.30
C VAL A 751 16.51 57.59 3.81
N THR A 752 16.10 58.81 4.13
CA THR A 752 15.88 59.23 5.52
C THR A 752 14.46 58.95 5.91
N TYR A 753 14.28 58.10 6.93
CA TYR A 753 13.01 57.77 7.54
C TYR A 753 12.93 58.33 8.97
N PRO A 754 11.76 58.34 9.61
CA PRO A 754 11.70 58.62 11.04
C PRO A 754 12.64 57.71 11.84
N GLY A 755 13.45 58.33 12.68
CA GLY A 755 14.41 57.67 13.55
C GLY A 755 15.74 57.30 12.94
N GLN A 756 15.88 57.10 11.61
CA GLN A 756 17.19 56.74 11.02
C GLN A 756 17.29 56.94 9.53
N ARG A 757 18.52 57.01 9.06
CA ARG A 757 18.88 57.03 7.61
C ARG A 757 19.31 55.61 7.22
N THR A 758 18.61 55.01 6.26
CA THR A 758 18.88 53.64 5.80
C THR A 758 19.33 53.59 4.37
N THR A 759 20.25 52.68 4.03
CA THR A 759 20.65 52.36 2.66
C THR A 759 20.24 50.94 2.36
N ASP A 760 19.29 50.77 1.44
CA ASP A 760 18.74 49.48 1.12
C ASP A 760 18.19 49.41 -0.30
N TRP A 761 17.50 48.28 -0.64
CA TRP A 761 16.93 47.97 -1.95
C TRP A 761 15.51 48.50 -2.10
N TYR A 762 15.21 49.12 -3.22
CA TYR A 762 13.91 49.73 -3.56
C TYR A 762 13.49 49.32 -4.95
N ILE A 763 12.17 49.06 -5.15
CA ILE A 763 11.62 48.92 -6.49
C ILE A 763 11.62 50.30 -7.18
N ASN A 764 12.19 50.36 -8.37
CA ASN A 764 12.14 51.56 -9.18
C ASN A 764 10.83 51.60 -9.96
N THR A 765 9.90 52.43 -9.50
CA THR A 765 8.57 52.56 -10.11
C THR A 765 8.53 53.45 -11.35
N ARG A 766 9.70 53.93 -11.79
CA ARG A 766 9.81 54.75 -13.00
C ARG A 766 10.14 53.88 -14.23
N HIS A 767 9.14 53.02 -14.63
CA HIS A 767 9.13 52.40 -15.98
C HIS A 767 7.71 52.33 -16.48
#